data_869b00e3aae7489c97013c6c6b5977f6
#
_entry.id   869b00e3aae7489c97013c6c6b5977f6
#
_cell.length_a   1.000
_cell.length_b   1.000
_cell.length_c   1.000
_cell.angle_alpha   90.00
_cell.angle_beta   90.00
_cell.angle_gamma   90.00
#
_symmetry.space_group_name_H-M   'P 1'
#
loop_
_entity.id
_entity.type
_entity.pdbx_description
1 polymer ?
#
loop_
_entity_poly.entity_id
_entity_poly.type
_entity_poly.pdbx_seq_one_letter_code
_entity_poly.pdbx_strand_id
1 'polypeptide(L)'
;MKYGYFDDKNREYVITTPQTPYPWINYLGNKDFFSIISNTSGGYSYYKDARLRRITRYRYNNLPPDTGGKYFYINENGTIWSPGWKPVMNSLDHYECRHGLGYTRIAGVKNNLRTEVLSFVPLNFNGEVQLVTLRNNSDKNKSFSLFSFVEWCLWNALDDMTNFQRNFSIGEIEIDGSAIYHKTEYRERRNHFAFYWVNEKISGFDTDRDTFTGLYNNSGNPDGVVKNKLQNSEAHGWSPIASHHLEIKLKAGEEKQLVFILGYVENNPDDKWESPGIINKEKSKEMIKKMGSPDAVIRAFKELNHWWEEMLSNYTIESHDKNLDRMVNIWNQYQCIVTYHMSRSASLFESGIGRGIGFRDSNQDLVGYIHMMPDEARQRIIDLASTQLPDGGAYHQYQPLTKKGNADVGGNFNDDPLWLIFGTINYIKETGDLGILDISVPFDNNPENKATLYEHLKRSFNHVVNNPGEHGLPLIGRADWNDCLNLNCFSTNPDESFQTTENKEGGRAESVMIAGMFVLYGKEYCTLCKLIDKHKEAKEAEIHIQKMIRAINEHGWDGEWFVRAYDHFGRKVGSKENKEGKIFIESQGFCVMAGIGKEDGRARKALDSVKKFLDCKYGIVLNNPAFSEYLVHMGEITSYPPGYKENAGVFCHNNPWIMIAETILGNGNQAFEYYRKICPSYLEDISDLHKTEPYVYSQMIAGKDAYRPGEAKNSWLTGTAAWNFYAISQYILGIRPDYHGLIIDPCIPQEWDNLKLTRMFRNKTFHIQILNPSKVSRGVKEITLNGQTIEGNMVPLTMAKEDNEVKVLLG
;
A
#
# COMPACT_ATOMS: atom_id res chain seq x y z
N MET A 1 -6.23 22.93 10.11
CA MET A 1 -7.47 22.53 10.79
C MET A 1 -7.47 21.01 10.94
N LYS A 2 -7.90 20.51 12.10
CA LYS A 2 -8.05 19.06 12.34
C LYS A 2 -9.50 18.63 12.07
N TYR A 3 -9.66 17.41 11.58
CA TYR A 3 -10.97 16.81 11.32
C TYR A 3 -11.24 15.61 12.24
N GLY A 4 -10.31 15.35 13.16
CA GLY A 4 -10.35 14.24 14.09
C GLY A 4 -9.16 14.26 15.05
N TYR A 5 -8.87 13.10 15.63
CA TYR A 5 -7.77 12.89 16.55
C TYR A 5 -7.34 11.43 16.64
N PHE A 6 -6.11 11.17 17.05
CA PHE A 6 -5.61 9.83 17.33
C PHE A 6 -6.08 9.33 18.71
N ASP A 7 -6.66 8.16 18.75
CA ASP A 7 -6.91 7.37 19.96
C ASP A 7 -5.89 6.22 20.04
N ASP A 8 -4.69 6.56 20.52
CA ASP A 8 -3.55 5.62 20.55
C ASP A 8 -3.84 4.38 21.43
N LYS A 9 -4.70 4.53 22.45
CA LYS A 9 -5.09 3.42 23.33
C LYS A 9 -5.88 2.35 22.58
N ASN A 10 -6.80 2.76 21.73
CA ASN A 10 -7.66 1.87 20.95
C ASN A 10 -7.09 1.59 19.56
N ARG A 11 -5.96 2.22 19.19
CA ARG A 11 -5.35 2.15 17.85
C ARG A 11 -6.32 2.58 16.76
N GLU A 12 -7.01 3.69 16.99
CA GLU A 12 -8.00 4.27 16.10
C GLU A 12 -7.63 5.70 15.70
N TYR A 13 -8.05 6.10 14.53
CA TYR A 13 -8.19 7.51 14.18
C TYR A 13 -9.67 7.87 14.18
N VAL A 14 -10.05 8.83 15.01
CA VAL A 14 -11.44 9.25 15.24
C VAL A 14 -11.73 10.49 14.41
N ILE A 15 -12.64 10.38 13.46
CA ILE A 15 -13.09 11.46 12.56
C ILE A 15 -14.40 12.01 13.13
N THR A 16 -14.43 13.32 13.36
CA THR A 16 -15.57 13.98 14.04
C THR A 16 -16.50 14.75 13.11
N THR A 17 -16.23 14.72 11.82
CA THR A 17 -17.07 15.35 10.78
C THR A 17 -17.09 14.48 9.52
N PRO A 18 -18.26 14.31 8.85
CA PRO A 18 -18.31 13.58 7.58
C PRO A 18 -17.65 14.33 6.42
N GLN A 19 -17.44 15.64 6.56
CA GLN A 19 -16.90 16.52 5.52
C GLN A 19 -15.39 16.68 5.66
N THR A 20 -14.65 15.60 5.50
CA THR A 20 -13.19 15.60 5.40
C THR A 20 -12.74 16.20 4.05
N PRO A 21 -11.47 16.67 3.92
CA PRO A 21 -10.98 17.31 2.68
C PRO A 21 -11.05 16.41 1.43
N TYR A 22 -10.81 15.11 1.64
CA TYR A 22 -11.11 14.00 0.74
C TYR A 22 -11.84 12.92 1.53
N PRO A 23 -12.49 11.94 0.89
CA PRO A 23 -12.93 10.74 1.60
C PRO A 23 -11.74 10.07 2.25
N TRP A 24 -11.71 9.99 3.59
CA TRP A 24 -10.67 9.28 4.31
C TRP A 24 -11.07 7.83 4.46
N ILE A 25 -10.21 6.93 4.02
CA ILE A 25 -10.54 5.51 3.84
C ILE A 25 -9.82 4.61 4.82
N ASN A 26 -10.33 3.38 4.90
CA ASN A 26 -9.71 2.26 5.55
C ASN A 26 -9.85 1.00 4.70
N TYR A 27 -8.91 0.06 4.84
CA TYR A 27 -8.95 -1.24 4.22
C TYR A 27 -9.38 -2.30 5.23
N LEU A 28 -10.29 -3.18 4.82
CA LEU A 28 -10.79 -4.30 5.60
C LEU A 28 -10.39 -5.60 4.91
N GLY A 29 -9.93 -6.58 5.66
CA GLY A 29 -9.52 -7.88 5.13
C GLY A 29 -8.04 -8.19 5.32
N ASN A 30 -7.71 -9.47 5.26
CA ASN A 30 -6.38 -9.97 5.60
C ASN A 30 -5.91 -11.18 4.80
N LYS A 31 -6.68 -11.66 3.81
CA LYS A 31 -6.29 -12.84 3.02
C LYS A 31 -6.80 -12.78 1.58
N ASP A 32 -8.08 -13.10 1.37
CA ASP A 32 -8.67 -13.24 0.04
C ASP A 32 -9.82 -12.27 -0.21
N PHE A 33 -10.66 -12.02 0.79
CA PHE A 33 -11.76 -11.07 0.70
C PHE A 33 -11.35 -9.73 1.30
N PHE A 34 -11.54 -8.68 0.51
CA PHE A 34 -11.19 -7.32 0.91
C PHE A 34 -12.33 -6.34 0.66
N SER A 35 -12.35 -5.29 1.47
CA SER A 35 -13.26 -4.17 1.31
C SER A 35 -12.52 -2.86 1.57
N ILE A 36 -12.87 -1.84 0.82
CA ILE A 36 -12.46 -0.46 1.07
C ILE A 36 -13.69 0.27 1.58
N ILE A 37 -13.52 1.05 2.63
CA ILE A 37 -14.59 1.86 3.22
C ILE A 37 -14.08 3.25 3.56
N SER A 38 -14.85 4.28 3.18
CA SER A 38 -14.57 5.65 3.58
C SER A 38 -15.27 6.01 4.88
N ASN A 39 -14.90 7.17 5.43
CA ASN A 39 -15.57 7.75 6.58
C ASN A 39 -17.07 7.99 6.38
N THR A 40 -17.56 7.99 5.14
CA THR A 40 -18.97 8.15 4.79
C THR A 40 -19.62 6.91 4.19
N SER A 41 -19.06 5.72 4.42
CA SER A 41 -19.53 4.40 3.95
C SER A 41 -19.41 4.17 2.43
N GLY A 42 -18.68 5.02 1.71
CA GLY A 42 -18.34 4.80 0.31
C GLY A 42 -17.26 3.72 0.17
N GLY A 43 -17.17 3.10 -1.02
CA GLY A 43 -16.17 2.09 -1.31
C GLY A 43 -16.74 0.82 -1.93
N TYR A 44 -15.93 -0.24 -1.96
CA TYR A 44 -16.29 -1.48 -2.64
C TYR A 44 -15.62 -2.70 -2.02
N SER A 45 -16.18 -3.87 -2.32
CA SER A 45 -15.66 -5.17 -1.88
C SER A 45 -15.29 -6.03 -3.09
N TYR A 46 -14.28 -6.88 -2.92
CA TYR A 46 -13.79 -7.78 -3.96
C TYR A 46 -13.12 -9.03 -3.36
N TYR A 47 -12.93 -10.07 -4.20
CA TYR A 47 -12.23 -11.28 -3.86
C TYR A 47 -10.95 -11.40 -4.69
N LYS A 48 -9.79 -11.41 -4.05
CA LYS A 48 -8.42 -11.51 -4.63
C LYS A 48 -8.05 -10.44 -5.66
N ASP A 49 -8.94 -10.14 -6.60
CA ASP A 49 -8.68 -9.23 -7.72
C ASP A 49 -9.77 -8.16 -7.81
N ALA A 50 -9.39 -6.91 -7.59
CA ALA A 50 -10.31 -5.77 -7.61
C ALA A 50 -10.87 -5.45 -9.01
N ARG A 51 -10.25 -5.95 -10.07
CA ARG A 51 -10.70 -5.79 -11.46
C ARG A 51 -11.64 -6.91 -11.90
N LEU A 52 -11.28 -8.18 -11.66
CA LEU A 52 -11.97 -9.34 -12.23
C LEU A 52 -12.87 -10.09 -11.24
N ARG A 53 -12.82 -9.75 -9.95
CA ARG A 53 -13.67 -10.32 -8.89
C ARG A 53 -14.25 -9.22 -7.99
N ARG A 54 -14.63 -8.08 -8.62
CA ARG A 54 -15.33 -6.98 -7.97
C ARG A 54 -16.75 -7.43 -7.60
N ILE A 55 -17.12 -7.28 -6.33
CA ILE A 55 -18.43 -7.72 -5.81
C ILE A 55 -19.41 -6.57 -5.83
N THR A 56 -19.04 -5.44 -5.23
CA THR A 56 -19.90 -4.25 -5.19
C THR A 56 -19.40 -3.18 -6.15
N ARG A 57 -20.34 -2.44 -6.70
CA ARG A 57 -20.09 -1.41 -7.70
C ARG A 57 -19.50 -0.15 -7.09
N TYR A 58 -18.48 0.42 -7.75
CA TYR A 58 -17.90 1.72 -7.44
C TYR A 58 -17.40 2.40 -8.72
N ARG A 59 -17.66 3.70 -8.84
CA ARG A 59 -17.16 4.53 -9.94
C ARG A 59 -16.26 5.63 -9.39
N TYR A 60 -15.04 5.74 -9.94
CA TYR A 60 -14.00 6.62 -9.41
C TYR A 60 -14.27 8.11 -9.62
N ASN A 61 -14.98 8.47 -10.67
CA ASN A 61 -15.22 9.87 -11.05
C ASN A 61 -16.65 10.36 -10.71
N ASN A 62 -17.25 9.81 -9.67
CA ASN A 62 -18.57 10.26 -9.23
C ASN A 62 -18.52 11.64 -8.55
N LEU A 63 -19.62 12.38 -8.66
CA LEU A 63 -19.88 13.60 -7.91
C LEU A 63 -21.22 13.47 -7.14
N PRO A 64 -21.24 13.78 -5.84
CA PRO A 64 -20.09 14.07 -4.97
C PRO A 64 -19.10 12.90 -4.92
N PRO A 65 -17.81 13.16 -4.61
CA PRO A 65 -16.80 12.11 -4.47
C PRO A 65 -17.28 11.06 -3.48
N ASP A 66 -16.81 9.80 -3.66
CA ASP A 66 -17.14 8.70 -2.78
C ASP A 66 -18.67 8.38 -2.78
N THR A 67 -19.30 8.47 -3.95
CA THR A 67 -20.65 7.97 -4.16
C THR A 67 -20.59 6.57 -4.76
N GLY A 68 -21.26 5.62 -4.11
CA GLY A 68 -21.15 4.18 -4.31
C GLY A 68 -20.55 3.54 -3.06
N GLY A 69 -21.32 2.66 -2.42
CA GLY A 69 -20.93 2.05 -1.15
C GLY A 69 -21.98 1.10 -0.61
N LYS A 70 -21.84 0.80 0.66
CA LYS A 70 -22.74 -0.06 1.41
C LYS A 70 -23.51 0.81 2.39
N TYR A 71 -24.77 1.09 2.09
CA TYR A 71 -25.51 2.12 2.78
C TYR A 71 -26.64 1.56 3.64
N PHE A 72 -26.92 2.28 4.72
CA PHE A 72 -28.14 2.14 5.52
C PHE A 72 -28.90 3.45 5.50
N TYR A 73 -30.21 3.34 5.30
CA TYR A 73 -31.14 4.46 5.39
C TYR A 73 -32.09 4.23 6.55
N ILE A 74 -32.38 5.29 7.27
CA ILE A 74 -33.39 5.30 8.32
C ILE A 74 -34.49 6.27 7.91
N ASN A 75 -35.74 5.79 7.96
CA ASN A 75 -36.93 6.64 7.78
C ASN A 75 -37.72 6.62 9.08
N GLU A 76 -37.68 7.72 9.83
CA GLU A 76 -38.46 7.95 11.03
C GLU A 76 -39.56 8.99 10.72
N ASN A 77 -40.78 8.53 10.41
CA ASN A 77 -41.91 9.40 10.10
C ASN A 77 -41.67 10.44 9.00
N GLY A 78 -40.98 10.05 7.93
CA GLY A 78 -40.59 10.93 6.82
C GLY A 78 -39.27 11.68 6.99
N THR A 79 -38.66 11.62 8.17
CA THR A 79 -37.28 12.10 8.36
C THR A 79 -36.31 11.01 7.91
N ILE A 80 -35.66 11.24 6.78
CA ILE A 80 -34.70 10.28 6.17
C ILE A 80 -33.29 10.72 6.44
N TRP A 81 -32.44 9.77 6.87
CA TRP A 81 -31.02 9.99 7.12
C TRP A 81 -30.20 8.69 7.01
N SER A 82 -28.87 8.82 6.96
CA SER A 82 -27.93 7.69 6.94
C SER A 82 -26.90 7.85 8.07
N PRO A 83 -26.50 6.76 8.77
CA PRO A 83 -25.55 6.85 9.89
C PRO A 83 -24.17 7.37 9.45
N GLY A 84 -23.74 7.06 8.22
CA GLY A 84 -22.51 7.58 7.61
C GLY A 84 -22.68 8.96 6.93
N TRP A 85 -23.77 9.65 7.13
CA TRP A 85 -24.15 10.90 6.45
C TRP A 85 -24.49 10.71 4.96
N LYS A 86 -23.60 10.15 4.15
CA LYS A 86 -23.96 9.74 2.77
C LYS A 86 -24.78 8.44 2.77
N PRO A 87 -25.62 8.26 1.74
CA PRO A 87 -25.77 9.10 0.56
C PRO A 87 -26.82 10.22 0.74
N VAL A 88 -27.57 10.24 1.85
CA VAL A 88 -28.68 11.21 2.08
C VAL A 88 -28.18 12.63 2.31
N MET A 89 -27.06 12.80 3.00
CA MET A 89 -26.39 14.08 3.32
C MET A 89 -27.24 15.05 4.18
N ASN A 90 -28.27 14.56 4.86
CA ASN A 90 -29.01 15.34 5.83
C ASN A 90 -28.18 15.57 7.11
N SER A 91 -28.40 16.70 7.78
CA SER A 91 -27.70 17.02 9.03
C SER A 91 -27.93 15.95 10.09
N LEU A 92 -26.89 15.54 10.77
CA LEU A 92 -26.90 14.66 11.93
C LEU A 92 -26.74 15.49 13.21
N ASP A 93 -27.33 15.05 14.31
CA ASP A 93 -27.16 15.68 15.64
C ASP A 93 -25.79 15.33 16.21
N HIS A 94 -25.25 14.16 15.84
CA HIS A 94 -23.88 13.74 16.12
C HIS A 94 -23.39 12.80 15.02
N TYR A 95 -22.11 12.90 14.71
CA TYR A 95 -21.40 12.02 13.77
C TYR A 95 -20.01 11.68 14.30
N GLU A 96 -19.65 10.41 14.19
CA GLU A 96 -18.32 9.91 14.50
C GLU A 96 -17.96 8.75 13.58
N CYS A 97 -16.74 8.75 13.02
CA CYS A 97 -16.18 7.60 12.36
C CYS A 97 -14.86 7.24 13.02
N ARG A 98 -14.66 5.96 13.33
CA ARG A 98 -13.44 5.39 13.88
C ARG A 98 -12.84 4.41 12.89
N HIS A 99 -11.71 4.76 12.31
CA HIS A 99 -10.91 3.83 11.52
C HIS A 99 -9.90 3.16 12.45
N GLY A 100 -10.02 1.85 12.59
CA GLY A 100 -9.10 1.00 13.34
C GLY A 100 -8.40 0.00 12.43
N LEU A 101 -7.67 -0.93 13.02
CA LEU A 101 -6.87 -1.89 12.28
C LEU A 101 -7.75 -3.00 11.68
N GLY A 102 -8.02 -2.91 10.38
CA GLY A 102 -8.88 -3.86 9.66
C GLY A 102 -10.37 -3.74 9.97
N TYR A 103 -10.82 -2.67 10.61
CA TYR A 103 -12.22 -2.38 10.85
C TYR A 103 -12.54 -0.89 10.78
N THR A 104 -13.82 -0.58 10.59
CA THR A 104 -14.34 0.78 10.66
C THR A 104 -15.65 0.79 11.42
N ARG A 105 -15.82 1.77 12.30
CA ARG A 105 -17.04 2.00 13.08
C ARG A 105 -17.58 3.38 12.76
N ILE A 106 -18.79 3.47 12.25
CA ILE A 106 -19.44 4.74 11.89
C ILE A 106 -20.71 4.88 12.72
N ALA A 107 -20.84 5.99 13.43
CA ALA A 107 -22.00 6.29 14.28
C ALA A 107 -22.64 7.61 13.88
N GLY A 108 -23.94 7.59 13.64
CA GLY A 108 -24.78 8.77 13.45
C GLY A 108 -25.88 8.83 14.49
N VAL A 109 -26.23 10.04 14.90
CA VAL A 109 -27.38 10.29 15.78
C VAL A 109 -28.31 11.29 15.10
N LYS A 110 -29.60 10.97 15.09
CA LYS A 110 -30.68 11.88 14.67
C LYS A 110 -31.88 11.68 15.56
N ASN A 111 -32.45 12.76 16.06
CA ASN A 111 -33.65 12.72 16.92
C ASN A 111 -33.53 11.74 18.11
N ASN A 112 -32.39 11.69 18.77
CA ASN A 112 -32.09 10.72 19.85
C ASN A 112 -32.11 9.23 19.43
N LEU A 113 -32.11 8.91 18.14
CA LEU A 113 -31.83 7.57 17.65
C LEU A 113 -30.37 7.47 17.24
N ARG A 114 -29.58 6.69 17.95
CA ARG A 114 -28.20 6.37 17.60
C ARG A 114 -28.15 5.12 16.74
N THR A 115 -27.49 5.20 15.62
CA THR A 115 -27.17 4.05 14.79
C THR A 115 -25.67 3.98 14.61
N GLU A 116 -25.10 2.83 14.96
CA GLU A 116 -23.66 2.53 14.79
C GLU A 116 -23.50 1.31 13.91
N VAL A 117 -22.59 1.39 12.95
CA VAL A 117 -22.25 0.31 12.03
C VAL A 117 -20.77 -0.03 12.24
N LEU A 118 -20.48 -1.22 12.76
CA LEU A 118 -19.16 -1.82 12.81
C LEU A 118 -18.99 -2.71 11.59
N SER A 119 -18.05 -2.37 10.70
CA SER A 119 -17.73 -3.12 9.48
C SER A 119 -16.33 -3.70 9.56
N PHE A 120 -16.17 -5.00 9.31
CA PHE A 120 -14.88 -5.67 9.21
C PHE A 120 -14.98 -6.99 8.44
N VAL A 121 -13.86 -7.54 8.04
CA VAL A 121 -13.74 -8.88 7.46
C VAL A 121 -13.15 -9.81 8.52
N PRO A 122 -13.90 -10.81 9.03
CA PRO A 122 -13.39 -11.76 10.00
C PRO A 122 -12.22 -12.58 9.46
N LEU A 123 -11.31 -13.03 10.32
CA LEU A 123 -10.21 -13.91 9.94
C LEU A 123 -10.74 -15.19 9.28
N ASN A 124 -10.13 -15.59 8.15
CA ASN A 124 -10.50 -16.78 7.38
C ASN A 124 -12.00 -16.83 6.99
N PHE A 125 -12.55 -15.67 6.59
CA PHE A 125 -13.93 -15.54 6.16
C PHE A 125 -14.01 -14.74 4.87
N ASN A 126 -14.65 -15.30 3.84
CA ASN A 126 -14.80 -14.65 2.54
C ASN A 126 -16.05 -13.77 2.51
N GLY A 127 -16.08 -12.76 3.37
CA GLY A 127 -17.21 -11.83 3.45
C GLY A 127 -16.96 -10.71 4.45
N GLU A 128 -17.60 -9.60 4.22
CA GLU A 128 -17.67 -8.46 5.15
C GLU A 128 -18.88 -8.65 6.06
N VAL A 129 -18.66 -8.45 7.35
CA VAL A 129 -19.71 -8.45 8.37
C VAL A 129 -19.95 -7.01 8.85
N GLN A 130 -21.21 -6.63 8.94
CA GLN A 130 -21.67 -5.34 9.43
C GLN A 130 -22.58 -5.57 10.66
N LEU A 131 -22.11 -5.19 11.84
CA LEU A 131 -22.93 -5.18 13.05
C LEU A 131 -23.56 -3.80 13.20
N VAL A 132 -24.88 -3.73 12.97
CA VAL A 132 -25.66 -2.50 13.10
C VAL A 132 -26.30 -2.47 14.47
N THR A 133 -25.89 -1.53 15.32
CA THR A 133 -26.45 -1.29 16.66
C THR A 133 -27.36 -0.07 16.62
N LEU A 134 -28.64 -0.29 16.92
CA LEU A 134 -29.70 0.72 16.98
C LEU A 134 -30.05 0.99 18.43
N ARG A 135 -29.93 2.22 18.91
CA ARG A 135 -30.22 2.58 20.30
C ARG A 135 -31.15 3.79 20.37
N ASN A 136 -32.27 3.63 21.07
CA ASN A 136 -33.18 4.70 21.38
C ASN A 136 -32.73 5.43 22.65
N ASN A 137 -32.11 6.60 22.48
CA ASN A 137 -31.63 7.44 23.59
C ASN A 137 -32.73 8.38 24.16
N SER A 138 -34.00 8.28 23.66
CA SER A 138 -35.09 9.07 24.16
C SER A 138 -35.88 8.39 25.26
N ASP A 139 -36.76 9.14 25.93
CA ASP A 139 -37.69 8.68 26.96
C ASP A 139 -39.01 8.11 26.39
N LYS A 140 -39.15 8.04 25.06
CA LYS A 140 -40.32 7.57 24.35
C LYS A 140 -40.02 6.36 23.47
N ASN A 141 -41.02 5.53 23.22
CA ASN A 141 -40.89 4.46 22.23
C ASN A 141 -40.72 5.04 20.83
N LYS A 142 -39.89 4.40 20.01
CA LYS A 142 -39.66 4.75 18.61
C LYS A 142 -40.09 3.63 17.68
N SER A 143 -40.60 4.05 16.52
CA SER A 143 -40.89 3.15 15.40
C SER A 143 -40.36 3.81 14.14
N PHE A 144 -39.54 3.07 13.38
CA PHE A 144 -38.92 3.57 12.15
C PHE A 144 -38.59 2.39 11.22
N SER A 145 -38.31 2.72 9.98
CA SER A 145 -37.82 1.74 9.01
C SER A 145 -36.31 1.86 8.82
N LEU A 146 -35.65 0.71 8.70
CA LEU A 146 -34.25 0.58 8.29
C LEU A 146 -34.21 -0.08 6.91
N PHE A 147 -33.48 0.56 5.97
CA PHE A 147 -33.21 -0.01 4.67
C PHE A 147 -31.70 -0.23 4.52
N SER A 148 -31.31 -1.39 4.01
CA SER A 148 -29.93 -1.65 3.57
C SER A 148 -29.83 -1.46 2.06
N PHE A 149 -28.61 -1.23 1.55
CA PHE A 149 -28.37 -1.08 0.12
C PHE A 149 -26.96 -1.48 -0.25
N VAL A 150 -26.83 -2.38 -1.24
CA VAL A 150 -25.59 -2.63 -1.99
C VAL A 150 -25.93 -2.75 -3.47
N GLU A 151 -25.09 -2.20 -4.34
CA GLU A 151 -25.21 -2.39 -5.79
C GLU A 151 -24.16 -3.40 -6.26
N TRP A 152 -24.57 -4.42 -7.02
CA TRP A 152 -23.69 -5.45 -7.52
C TRP A 152 -22.89 -4.96 -8.72
N CYS A 153 -21.58 -5.21 -8.69
CA CYS A 153 -20.74 -5.21 -9.88
C CYS A 153 -20.88 -6.56 -10.60
N LEU A 154 -20.90 -6.55 -11.93
CA LEU A 154 -20.90 -7.78 -12.73
C LEU A 154 -19.47 -8.31 -12.90
N TRP A 155 -18.74 -8.42 -11.79
CA TRP A 155 -17.39 -8.94 -11.60
C TRP A 155 -16.29 -8.12 -12.25
N ASN A 156 -16.40 -7.76 -13.53
CA ASN A 156 -15.40 -6.98 -14.24
C ASN A 156 -15.58 -5.48 -14.00
N ALA A 157 -14.72 -4.93 -13.16
CA ALA A 157 -14.80 -3.51 -12.77
C ALA A 157 -14.54 -2.54 -13.93
N LEU A 158 -13.70 -2.92 -14.90
CA LEU A 158 -13.43 -2.07 -16.07
C LEU A 158 -14.64 -1.97 -16.98
N ASP A 159 -15.29 -3.09 -17.27
CA ASP A 159 -16.51 -3.13 -18.07
C ASP A 159 -17.63 -2.34 -17.38
N ASP A 160 -17.75 -2.47 -16.05
CA ASP A 160 -18.75 -1.75 -15.26
C ASP A 160 -18.50 -0.23 -15.25
N MET A 161 -17.25 0.21 -15.18
CA MET A 161 -16.87 1.63 -15.18
C MET A 161 -17.12 2.31 -16.53
N THR A 162 -16.81 1.64 -17.63
CA THR A 162 -16.93 2.24 -18.96
C THR A 162 -18.38 2.32 -19.46
N ASN A 163 -19.30 1.62 -18.83
CA ASN A 163 -20.69 1.46 -19.26
C ASN A 163 -20.91 0.79 -20.62
N PHE A 164 -19.89 0.64 -21.41
CA PHE A 164 -20.00 0.13 -22.77
C PHE A 164 -20.51 -1.31 -22.79
N GLN A 165 -19.92 -2.17 -21.99
CA GLN A 165 -20.28 -3.58 -21.92
C GLN A 165 -21.50 -3.84 -21.02
N ARG A 166 -21.93 -2.87 -20.24
CA ARG A 166 -23.03 -3.04 -19.28
C ARG A 166 -24.36 -3.42 -19.92
N ASN A 167 -24.62 -2.94 -21.13
CA ASN A 167 -25.83 -3.30 -21.86
C ASN A 167 -25.88 -4.77 -22.28
N PHE A 168 -24.73 -5.46 -22.26
CA PHE A 168 -24.59 -6.88 -22.57
C PHE A 168 -24.44 -7.74 -21.32
N SER A 169 -24.24 -7.12 -20.15
CA SER A 169 -24.06 -7.80 -18.88
C SER A 169 -25.37 -7.86 -18.14
N ILE A 170 -25.92 -9.05 -17.93
CA ILE A 170 -27.26 -9.27 -17.37
C ILE A 170 -27.12 -9.92 -16.00
N GLY A 171 -27.72 -9.29 -14.97
CA GLY A 171 -27.79 -9.80 -13.61
C GLY A 171 -28.85 -10.89 -13.46
N GLU A 172 -28.53 -11.89 -12.65
CA GLU A 172 -29.47 -12.90 -12.19
C GLU A 172 -29.45 -12.96 -10.67
N ILE A 173 -30.62 -12.86 -10.07
CA ILE A 173 -30.79 -12.84 -8.63
C ILE A 173 -31.61 -14.06 -8.20
N GLU A 174 -31.28 -14.58 -7.01
CA GLU A 174 -32.14 -15.51 -6.27
C GLU A 174 -32.39 -14.94 -4.87
N ILE A 175 -33.54 -15.27 -4.29
CA ILE A 175 -33.95 -14.85 -2.96
C ILE A 175 -34.30 -16.08 -2.13
N ASP A 176 -33.72 -16.19 -0.93
CA ASP A 176 -34.03 -17.25 0.03
C ASP A 176 -34.14 -16.62 1.44
N GLY A 177 -35.37 -16.36 1.88
CA GLY A 177 -35.65 -15.62 3.10
C GLY A 177 -35.12 -14.19 3.07
N SER A 178 -34.17 -13.87 3.93
CA SER A 178 -33.48 -12.58 3.95
C SER A 178 -32.14 -12.59 3.16
N ALA A 179 -31.81 -13.67 2.48
CA ALA A 179 -30.62 -13.76 1.65
C ALA A 179 -30.94 -13.40 0.20
N ILE A 180 -30.23 -12.45 -0.36
CA ILE A 180 -30.28 -12.04 -1.74
C ILE A 180 -28.99 -12.45 -2.41
N TYR A 181 -29.05 -13.32 -3.44
CA TYR A 181 -27.92 -13.92 -4.13
C TYR A 181 -27.73 -13.30 -5.50
N HIS A 182 -26.49 -12.91 -5.83
CA HIS A 182 -26.08 -12.50 -7.16
C HIS A 182 -25.23 -13.60 -7.79
N LYS A 183 -25.78 -14.26 -8.82
CA LYS A 183 -25.20 -15.46 -9.43
C LYS A 183 -24.72 -15.29 -10.88
N THR A 184 -24.83 -14.09 -11.41
CA THR A 184 -24.50 -13.78 -12.80
C THR A 184 -22.99 -13.69 -13.01
N GLU A 185 -22.55 -14.16 -14.16
CA GLU A 185 -21.16 -14.11 -14.60
C GLU A 185 -21.08 -13.55 -16.01
N TYR A 186 -20.40 -12.44 -16.18
CA TYR A 186 -20.21 -11.84 -17.49
C TYR A 186 -19.19 -12.63 -18.31
N ARG A 187 -19.55 -12.99 -19.54
CA ARG A 187 -18.77 -13.74 -20.54
C ARG A 187 -18.29 -15.13 -20.13
N GLU A 188 -18.57 -15.58 -18.93
CA GLU A 188 -18.22 -16.92 -18.47
C GLU A 188 -19.22 -17.39 -17.42
N ARG A 189 -19.56 -18.67 -17.44
CA ARG A 189 -20.36 -19.29 -16.37
C ARG A 189 -19.43 -20.06 -15.47
N ARG A 190 -19.09 -19.46 -14.35
CA ARG A 190 -18.25 -20.07 -13.34
C ARG A 190 -19.04 -20.50 -12.11
N ASN A 191 -18.33 -21.03 -11.16
CA ASN A 191 -18.84 -21.65 -9.96
C ASN A 191 -18.92 -20.68 -8.75
N HIS A 192 -18.81 -19.37 -8.96
CA HIS A 192 -18.85 -18.38 -7.90
C HIS A 192 -20.13 -17.55 -7.90
N PHE A 193 -20.49 -17.04 -6.72
CA PHE A 193 -21.57 -16.11 -6.50
C PHE A 193 -21.33 -15.26 -5.25
N ALA A 194 -22.08 -14.17 -5.12
CA ALA A 194 -22.10 -13.34 -3.93
C ALA A 194 -23.49 -13.33 -3.30
N PHE A 195 -23.58 -12.99 -2.02
CA PHE A 195 -24.84 -12.84 -1.33
C PHE A 195 -24.82 -11.70 -0.31
N TYR A 196 -26.00 -11.13 -0.05
CA TYR A 196 -26.22 -10.17 1.02
C TYR A 196 -27.37 -10.63 1.90
N TRP A 197 -27.16 -10.74 3.22
CA TRP A 197 -28.07 -11.36 4.16
C TRP A 197 -28.17 -10.54 5.45
N VAL A 198 -29.31 -10.64 6.14
CA VAL A 198 -29.53 -10.08 7.48
C VAL A 198 -30.19 -11.12 8.41
N ASN A 199 -29.81 -11.08 9.72
CA ASN A 199 -30.29 -12.01 10.74
C ASN A 199 -31.72 -11.70 11.24
N GLU A 200 -32.49 -10.90 10.57
CA GLU A 200 -33.85 -10.48 10.95
C GLU A 200 -34.83 -10.81 9.83
N LYS A 201 -36.09 -11.01 10.19
CA LYS A 201 -37.18 -11.13 9.19
C LYS A 201 -37.37 -9.79 8.49
N ILE A 202 -37.31 -9.77 7.19
CA ILE A 202 -37.52 -8.58 6.37
C ILE A 202 -38.99 -8.33 6.12
N SER A 203 -39.38 -7.07 6.04
CA SER A 203 -40.74 -6.61 5.67
C SER A 203 -40.91 -6.47 4.16
N GLY A 204 -39.78 -6.39 3.42
CA GLY A 204 -39.73 -6.33 1.98
C GLY A 204 -38.31 -6.27 1.47
N PHE A 205 -38.13 -6.39 0.17
CA PHE A 205 -36.85 -6.27 -0.51
C PHE A 205 -37.01 -5.60 -1.88
N ASP A 206 -35.92 -5.08 -2.45
CA ASP A 206 -35.81 -4.76 -3.86
C ASP A 206 -34.47 -5.24 -4.39
N THR A 207 -34.48 -5.82 -5.60
CA THR A 207 -33.25 -6.23 -6.29
C THR A 207 -33.05 -5.52 -7.62
N ASP A 208 -34.01 -4.72 -8.07
CA ASP A 208 -33.90 -3.84 -9.22
C ASP A 208 -33.61 -2.39 -8.78
N ARG A 209 -32.50 -1.83 -9.28
CA ARG A 209 -32.06 -0.49 -8.91
C ARG A 209 -33.07 0.59 -9.28
N ASP A 210 -33.63 0.52 -10.49
CA ASP A 210 -34.51 1.57 -10.99
C ASP A 210 -35.83 1.58 -10.23
N THR A 211 -36.31 0.43 -9.80
CA THR A 211 -37.45 0.30 -8.88
C THR A 211 -37.14 0.89 -7.50
N PHE A 212 -36.01 0.56 -6.93
CA PHE A 212 -35.61 1.08 -5.62
C PHE A 212 -35.35 2.58 -5.63
N THR A 213 -34.56 3.05 -6.60
CA THR A 213 -34.12 4.45 -6.67
C THR A 213 -35.21 5.36 -7.21
N GLY A 214 -35.99 4.89 -8.17
CA GLY A 214 -36.83 5.71 -9.01
C GLY A 214 -36.08 6.28 -10.21
N LEU A 215 -36.73 6.30 -11.37
CA LEU A 215 -36.07 6.61 -12.66
C LEU A 215 -35.44 8.02 -12.70
N TYR A 216 -35.98 8.97 -11.95
CA TYR A 216 -35.54 10.37 -11.93
C TYR A 216 -34.93 10.81 -10.61
N ASN A 217 -34.67 9.87 -9.70
CA ASN A 217 -34.05 10.10 -8.40
C ASN A 217 -32.62 9.58 -8.37
N ASN A 218 -31.99 9.70 -7.20
CA ASN A 218 -30.64 9.23 -6.95
C ASN A 218 -30.54 8.52 -5.59
N SER A 219 -29.37 7.99 -5.28
CA SER A 219 -29.11 7.28 -4.01
C SER A 219 -29.36 8.13 -2.75
N GLY A 220 -29.32 9.46 -2.84
CA GLY A 220 -29.60 10.35 -1.71
C GLY A 220 -31.10 10.47 -1.36
N ASN A 221 -31.96 10.13 -2.29
CA ASN A 221 -33.42 10.25 -2.15
C ASN A 221 -34.16 9.13 -2.90
N PRO A 222 -33.89 7.83 -2.61
CA PRO A 222 -34.49 6.74 -3.36
C PRO A 222 -35.95 6.55 -3.03
N ASP A 223 -36.76 6.29 -4.07
CA ASP A 223 -38.22 6.12 -3.99
C ASP A 223 -38.66 5.11 -2.92
N GLY A 224 -37.97 3.94 -2.86
CA GLY A 224 -38.30 2.91 -1.89
C GLY A 224 -38.18 3.37 -0.43
N VAL A 225 -37.19 4.22 -0.14
CA VAL A 225 -36.99 4.80 1.20
C VAL A 225 -37.96 5.93 1.46
N VAL A 226 -38.18 6.82 0.48
CA VAL A 226 -39.11 7.95 0.60
C VAL A 226 -40.54 7.47 0.80
N LYS A 227 -40.99 6.50 0.01
CA LYS A 227 -42.30 5.87 0.11
C LYS A 227 -42.44 4.93 1.31
N ASN A 228 -41.34 4.71 2.04
CA ASN A 228 -41.27 3.82 3.20
C ASN A 228 -41.72 2.39 2.89
N LYS A 229 -41.49 1.89 1.68
CA LYS A 229 -41.96 0.58 1.21
C LYS A 229 -41.15 0.12 0.00
N LEU A 230 -40.63 -1.11 0.05
CA LEU A 230 -40.05 -1.82 -1.09
C LEU A 230 -41.12 -2.62 -1.84
N GLN A 231 -40.86 -2.90 -3.12
CA GLN A 231 -41.86 -3.49 -4.01
C GLN A 231 -41.67 -5.00 -4.21
N ASN A 232 -40.66 -5.60 -3.58
CA ASN A 232 -40.21 -6.98 -3.80
C ASN A 232 -39.87 -7.23 -5.27
N SER A 233 -39.16 -6.26 -5.88
CA SER A 233 -38.73 -6.37 -7.27
C SER A 233 -37.63 -7.43 -7.41
N GLU A 234 -37.71 -8.21 -8.51
CA GLU A 234 -36.71 -9.22 -8.88
C GLU A 234 -35.99 -8.81 -10.17
N ALA A 235 -34.68 -8.59 -10.09
CA ALA A 235 -33.87 -8.22 -11.23
C ALA A 235 -33.42 -9.45 -12.01
N HIS A 236 -34.03 -9.68 -13.19
CA HIS A 236 -33.51 -10.55 -14.23
C HIS A 236 -33.09 -9.69 -15.41
N GLY A 237 -32.01 -8.93 -15.28
CA GLY A 237 -31.57 -7.99 -16.28
C GLY A 237 -30.50 -7.04 -15.73
N TRP A 238 -30.56 -5.78 -16.15
CA TRP A 238 -29.56 -4.78 -15.83
C TRP A 238 -29.69 -4.23 -14.43
N SER A 239 -28.60 -3.72 -13.89
CA SER A 239 -28.53 -2.95 -12.64
C SER A 239 -29.04 -3.66 -11.36
N PRO A 240 -28.60 -4.91 -11.10
CA PRO A 240 -29.02 -5.62 -9.89
C PRO A 240 -28.45 -4.97 -8.64
N ILE A 241 -29.30 -4.94 -7.58
CA ILE A 241 -28.96 -4.47 -6.23
C ILE A 241 -29.37 -5.53 -5.19
N ALA A 242 -29.01 -5.29 -3.93
CA ALA A 242 -29.69 -5.93 -2.81
C ALA A 242 -30.08 -4.86 -1.78
N SER A 243 -31.34 -4.76 -1.52
CA SER A 243 -31.92 -3.89 -0.50
C SER A 243 -32.93 -4.65 0.34
N HIS A 244 -32.83 -4.50 1.66
CA HIS A 244 -33.76 -5.04 2.64
C HIS A 244 -34.55 -3.91 3.29
N HIS A 245 -35.81 -4.15 3.64
CA HIS A 245 -36.65 -3.28 4.46
C HIS A 245 -36.97 -3.98 5.79
N LEU A 246 -36.65 -3.35 6.91
CA LEU A 246 -36.96 -3.83 8.25
C LEU A 246 -37.74 -2.76 9.01
N GLU A 247 -38.87 -3.16 9.59
CA GLU A 247 -39.63 -2.33 10.53
C GLU A 247 -39.11 -2.54 11.95
N ILE A 248 -38.62 -1.49 12.56
CA ILE A 248 -37.95 -1.53 13.88
C ILE A 248 -38.80 -0.77 14.90
N LYS A 249 -38.98 -1.42 16.07
CA LYS A 249 -39.62 -0.80 17.24
C LYS A 249 -38.69 -0.92 18.43
N LEU A 250 -38.39 0.18 19.09
CA LEU A 250 -37.54 0.25 20.29
C LEU A 250 -38.28 0.98 21.42
N LYS A 251 -38.28 0.39 22.60
CA LYS A 251 -38.72 1.07 23.81
C LYS A 251 -37.73 2.18 24.19
N ALA A 252 -38.12 3.06 25.09
CA ALA A 252 -37.23 4.06 25.69
C ALA A 252 -35.99 3.38 26.27
N GLY A 253 -34.79 3.83 25.87
CA GLY A 253 -33.49 3.29 26.31
C GLY A 253 -33.11 1.92 25.69
N GLU A 254 -33.94 1.30 24.87
CA GLU A 254 -33.70 -0.01 24.29
C GLU A 254 -32.65 0.03 23.18
N GLU A 255 -31.88 -1.07 23.10
CA GLU A 255 -30.88 -1.32 22.06
C GLU A 255 -31.23 -2.61 21.29
N LYS A 256 -31.04 -2.61 19.97
CA LYS A 256 -31.16 -3.78 19.10
C LYS A 256 -29.95 -3.89 18.20
N GLN A 257 -29.46 -5.12 18.03
CA GLN A 257 -28.34 -5.42 17.14
C GLN A 257 -28.79 -6.27 15.95
N LEU A 258 -28.37 -5.87 14.76
CA LEU A 258 -28.60 -6.57 13.50
C LEU A 258 -27.26 -6.95 12.88
N VAL A 259 -27.19 -8.16 12.31
CA VAL A 259 -26.00 -8.63 11.59
C VAL A 259 -26.31 -8.68 10.11
N PHE A 260 -25.54 -7.96 9.30
CA PHE A 260 -25.53 -8.10 7.85
C PHE A 260 -24.26 -8.78 7.39
N ILE A 261 -24.35 -9.64 6.38
CA ILE A 261 -23.20 -10.35 5.78
C ILE A 261 -23.24 -10.13 4.27
N LEU A 262 -22.17 -9.52 3.74
CA LEU A 262 -21.86 -9.48 2.32
C LEU A 262 -20.82 -10.55 2.03
N GLY A 263 -21.23 -11.70 1.52
CA GLY A 263 -20.38 -12.88 1.35
C GLY A 263 -20.09 -13.21 -0.12
N TYR A 264 -18.99 -13.95 -0.31
CA TYR A 264 -18.56 -14.50 -1.59
C TYR A 264 -18.28 -15.99 -1.46
N VAL A 265 -18.75 -16.77 -2.42
CA VAL A 265 -18.65 -18.24 -2.44
C VAL A 265 -18.13 -18.72 -3.79
N GLU A 266 -17.20 -19.66 -3.76
CA GLU A 266 -16.83 -20.50 -4.90
C GLU A 266 -17.20 -21.96 -4.60
N ASN A 267 -18.08 -22.54 -5.42
CA ASN A 267 -18.39 -23.97 -5.38
C ASN A 267 -17.39 -24.75 -6.24
N ASN A 268 -17.36 -26.08 -6.11
CA ASN A 268 -16.70 -26.88 -7.14
C ASN A 268 -17.45 -26.71 -8.47
N PRO A 269 -16.76 -26.77 -9.62
CA PRO A 269 -17.40 -26.58 -10.92
C PRO A 269 -18.61 -27.46 -11.17
N ASP A 270 -18.56 -28.72 -10.72
CA ASP A 270 -19.63 -29.69 -10.88
C ASP A 270 -20.78 -29.51 -9.87
N ASP A 271 -20.56 -28.78 -8.79
CA ASP A 271 -21.51 -28.56 -7.69
C ASP A 271 -22.11 -27.15 -7.67
N LYS A 272 -21.96 -26.39 -8.75
CA LYS A 272 -22.47 -25.01 -8.80
C LYS A 272 -23.98 -24.95 -8.61
N TRP A 273 -24.71 -25.89 -9.20
CA TRP A 273 -26.16 -25.89 -9.25
C TRP A 273 -26.75 -27.00 -8.38
N GLU A 274 -27.73 -26.67 -7.56
CA GLU A 274 -28.56 -27.60 -6.84
C GLU A 274 -29.60 -28.26 -7.77
N SER A 275 -30.11 -27.45 -8.70
CA SER A 275 -30.99 -27.85 -9.81
C SER A 275 -30.83 -26.85 -10.97
N PRO A 276 -31.38 -27.14 -12.20
CA PRO A 276 -31.22 -26.22 -13.33
C PRO A 276 -31.63 -24.78 -12.99
N GLY A 277 -30.65 -23.84 -13.04
CA GLY A 277 -30.85 -22.43 -12.76
C GLY A 277 -30.88 -22.02 -11.28
N ILE A 278 -30.79 -22.97 -10.34
CA ILE A 278 -30.75 -22.70 -8.88
C ILE A 278 -29.38 -23.02 -8.35
N ILE A 279 -28.69 -22.00 -7.76
CA ILE A 279 -27.34 -22.16 -7.23
C ILE A 279 -27.34 -23.02 -5.96
N ASN A 280 -26.27 -23.80 -5.79
CA ASN A 280 -26.01 -24.50 -4.54
C ASN A 280 -25.56 -23.52 -3.45
N LYS A 281 -26.43 -23.37 -2.42
CA LYS A 281 -26.30 -22.40 -1.33
C LYS A 281 -25.64 -22.96 -0.06
N GLU A 282 -25.20 -24.22 -0.05
CA GLU A 282 -24.72 -24.89 1.15
C GLU A 282 -23.60 -24.10 1.86
N LYS A 283 -22.54 -23.73 1.12
CA LYS A 283 -21.43 -22.95 1.71
C LYS A 283 -21.86 -21.58 2.22
N SER A 284 -22.78 -20.90 1.56
CA SER A 284 -23.30 -19.63 2.05
C SER A 284 -24.12 -19.79 3.34
N LYS A 285 -24.92 -20.86 3.44
CA LYS A 285 -25.67 -21.21 4.66
C LYS A 285 -24.72 -21.52 5.83
N GLU A 286 -23.60 -22.19 5.57
CA GLU A 286 -22.54 -22.40 6.57
C GLU A 286 -21.90 -21.08 7.03
N MET A 287 -21.60 -20.17 6.09
CA MET A 287 -21.09 -18.84 6.42
C MET A 287 -22.09 -18.05 7.29
N ILE A 288 -23.37 -18.06 6.92
CA ILE A 288 -24.46 -17.42 7.69
C ILE A 288 -24.55 -18.06 9.09
N LYS A 289 -24.54 -19.39 9.21
CA LYS A 289 -24.57 -20.10 10.49
C LYS A 289 -23.39 -19.70 11.37
N LYS A 290 -22.18 -19.54 10.79
CA LYS A 290 -20.95 -19.17 11.50
C LYS A 290 -20.99 -17.74 12.06
N MET A 291 -21.50 -16.76 11.31
CA MET A 291 -21.42 -15.32 11.62
C MET A 291 -22.78 -14.64 11.84
N GLY A 292 -23.88 -15.37 11.76
CA GLY A 292 -25.24 -14.80 11.73
C GLY A 292 -25.80 -14.34 13.09
N SER A 293 -25.02 -14.27 14.17
CA SER A 293 -25.45 -13.74 15.45
C SER A 293 -24.53 -12.64 15.97
N PRO A 294 -25.06 -11.64 16.73
CA PRO A 294 -24.24 -10.58 17.32
C PRO A 294 -23.08 -11.14 18.16
N ASP A 295 -23.30 -12.18 18.95
CA ASP A 295 -22.26 -12.80 19.79
C ASP A 295 -21.13 -13.42 18.95
N ALA A 296 -21.45 -14.06 17.82
CA ALA A 296 -20.44 -14.60 16.91
C ALA A 296 -19.60 -13.48 16.29
N VAL A 297 -20.23 -12.39 15.87
CA VAL A 297 -19.57 -11.21 15.32
C VAL A 297 -18.64 -10.55 16.34
N ILE A 298 -19.10 -10.37 17.58
CA ILE A 298 -18.30 -9.78 18.67
C ILE A 298 -17.07 -10.66 18.99
N ARG A 299 -17.22 -12.01 18.99
CA ARG A 299 -16.07 -12.90 19.15
C ARG A 299 -15.07 -12.77 18.00
N ALA A 300 -15.54 -12.79 16.75
CA ALA A 300 -14.69 -12.65 15.58
C ALA A 300 -13.97 -11.27 15.54
N PHE A 301 -14.63 -10.22 16.02
CA PHE A 301 -14.01 -8.92 16.16
C PHE A 301 -12.90 -8.90 17.21
N LYS A 302 -13.08 -9.58 18.34
CA LYS A 302 -12.02 -9.74 19.35
C LYS A 302 -10.83 -10.54 18.81
N GLU A 303 -11.08 -11.60 18.04
CA GLU A 303 -10.04 -12.38 17.37
C GLU A 303 -9.23 -11.54 16.39
N LEU A 304 -9.89 -10.67 15.59
CA LEU A 304 -9.22 -9.74 14.68
C LEU A 304 -8.32 -8.76 15.46
N ASN A 305 -8.81 -8.17 16.55
CA ASN A 305 -8.02 -7.24 17.36
C ASN A 305 -6.80 -7.94 17.99
N HIS A 306 -6.98 -9.15 18.48
CA HIS A 306 -5.88 -9.94 19.06
C HIS A 306 -4.82 -10.28 18.02
N TRP A 307 -5.22 -10.67 16.81
CA TRP A 307 -4.31 -10.91 15.70
C TRP A 307 -3.46 -9.67 15.37
N TRP A 308 -4.06 -8.48 15.36
CA TRP A 308 -3.31 -7.24 15.17
C TRP A 308 -2.36 -6.94 16.32
N GLU A 309 -2.75 -7.22 17.55
CA GLU A 309 -1.87 -7.08 18.74
C GLU A 309 -0.63 -7.94 18.62
N GLU A 310 -0.79 -9.20 18.24
CA GLU A 310 0.33 -10.11 17.99
C GLU A 310 1.25 -9.62 16.88
N MET A 311 0.68 -9.23 15.73
CA MET A 311 1.47 -8.73 14.60
C MET A 311 2.32 -7.50 14.98
N LEU A 312 1.72 -6.50 15.60
CA LEU A 312 2.40 -5.24 15.94
C LEU A 312 3.39 -5.40 17.11
N SER A 313 3.25 -6.43 17.94
CA SER A 313 4.17 -6.68 19.06
C SER A 313 5.58 -7.07 18.62
N ASN A 314 5.78 -7.45 17.35
CA ASN A 314 7.07 -7.82 16.79
C ASN A 314 8.08 -6.66 16.77
N TYR A 315 7.60 -5.43 16.68
CA TYR A 315 8.44 -4.23 16.69
C TYR A 315 7.71 -3.06 17.35
N THR A 316 8.19 -2.64 18.52
CA THR A 316 7.61 -1.49 19.23
C THR A 316 8.69 -0.60 19.80
N ILE A 317 8.41 0.71 19.91
CA ILE A 317 9.29 1.71 20.50
C ILE A 317 8.57 2.49 21.60
N GLU A 318 9.36 3.01 22.53
CA GLU A 318 8.95 4.00 23.52
C GLU A 318 9.96 5.16 23.52
N SER A 319 9.53 6.29 22.97
CA SER A 319 10.34 7.50 22.86
C SER A 319 9.69 8.69 23.59
N HIS A 320 10.32 9.84 23.54
CA HIS A 320 9.73 11.10 24.03
C HIS A 320 8.74 11.73 23.01
N ASP A 321 8.71 11.21 21.75
CA ASP A 321 7.89 11.72 20.65
C ASP A 321 6.72 10.79 20.33
N LYS A 322 5.53 11.14 20.81
CA LYS A 322 4.31 10.35 20.58
C LYS A 322 3.91 10.24 19.11
N ASN A 323 4.27 11.20 18.26
CA ASN A 323 3.99 11.12 16.83
C ASN A 323 4.84 10.03 16.17
N LEU A 324 6.10 9.91 16.60
CA LEU A 324 6.97 8.84 16.18
C LEU A 324 6.45 7.47 16.67
N ASP A 325 6.16 7.37 17.98
CA ASP A 325 5.70 6.12 18.59
C ASP A 325 4.46 5.57 17.89
N ARG A 326 3.43 6.40 17.64
CA ARG A 326 2.19 5.95 16.98
C ARG A 326 2.39 5.50 15.53
N MET A 327 3.29 6.18 14.81
CA MET A 327 3.58 5.77 13.43
C MET A 327 4.34 4.45 13.41
N VAL A 328 5.43 4.34 14.17
CA VAL A 328 6.26 3.13 14.18
C VAL A 328 5.49 1.93 14.77
N ASN A 329 4.77 2.12 15.87
CA ASN A 329 4.11 1.02 16.57
C ASN A 329 2.81 0.57 15.94
N ILE A 330 2.12 1.44 15.16
CA ILE A 330 0.76 1.18 14.70
C ILE A 330 0.62 1.40 13.19
N TRP A 331 0.55 2.66 12.78
CA TRP A 331 0.01 3.02 11.47
C TRP A 331 0.93 2.69 10.31
N ASN A 332 2.24 2.85 10.46
CA ASN A 332 3.18 2.51 9.39
C ASN A 332 3.20 1.00 9.14
N GLN A 333 3.24 0.16 10.19
CA GLN A 333 3.20 -1.29 10.06
C GLN A 333 1.86 -1.76 9.48
N TYR A 334 0.75 -1.15 9.92
CA TYR A 334 -0.57 -1.42 9.35
C TYR A 334 -0.61 -1.12 7.86
N GLN A 335 -0.14 0.05 7.44
CA GLN A 335 -0.08 0.42 6.02
C GLN A 335 0.81 -0.53 5.22
N CYS A 336 1.92 -1.01 5.77
CA CYS A 336 2.80 -2.00 5.12
C CYS A 336 2.07 -3.32 4.84
N ILE A 337 1.25 -3.83 5.79
CA ILE A 337 0.46 -5.04 5.59
C ILE A 337 -0.63 -4.81 4.53
N VAL A 338 -1.32 -3.67 4.55
CA VAL A 338 -2.29 -3.32 3.51
C VAL A 338 -1.61 -3.24 2.14
N THR A 339 -0.45 -2.61 2.05
CA THR A 339 0.32 -2.51 0.81
C THR A 339 0.79 -3.88 0.31
N TYR A 340 1.17 -4.79 1.22
CA TYR A 340 1.47 -6.18 0.87
C TYR A 340 0.30 -6.86 0.14
N HIS A 341 -0.90 -6.74 0.68
CA HIS A 341 -2.08 -7.38 0.09
C HIS A 341 -2.48 -6.77 -1.24
N MET A 342 -2.44 -5.45 -1.34
CA MET A 342 -2.97 -4.69 -2.46
C MET A 342 -1.94 -4.44 -3.57
N SER A 343 -0.65 -4.40 -3.25
CA SER A 343 0.36 -3.75 -4.11
C SER A 343 -0.15 -2.36 -4.54
N ARG A 344 -0.41 -2.15 -5.83
CA ARG A 344 -1.03 -0.92 -6.37
C ARG A 344 -2.35 -1.25 -7.08
N SER A 345 -2.99 -2.37 -6.76
CA SER A 345 -4.08 -2.96 -7.55
C SER A 345 -5.48 -2.54 -7.13
N ALA A 346 -5.68 -2.00 -5.93
CA ALA A 346 -7.01 -1.71 -5.39
C ALA A 346 -7.02 -0.45 -4.54
N SER A 347 -7.42 0.68 -5.12
CA SER A 347 -7.49 1.98 -4.46
C SER A 347 -8.79 2.71 -4.83
N LEU A 348 -9.15 3.77 -4.07
CA LEU A 348 -10.12 4.76 -4.51
C LEU A 348 -9.49 5.90 -5.32
N PHE A 349 -8.19 6.09 -5.23
CA PHE A 349 -7.52 7.31 -5.71
C PHE A 349 -6.47 7.06 -6.77
N GLU A 350 -5.77 5.96 -6.72
CA GLU A 350 -4.77 5.59 -7.71
C GLU A 350 -5.34 4.58 -8.71
N SER A 351 -4.51 3.90 -9.42
CA SER A 351 -4.80 3.00 -10.55
C SER A 351 -6.01 2.08 -10.41
N GLY A 352 -6.43 1.80 -9.20
CA GLY A 352 -7.67 1.17 -8.78
C GLY A 352 -8.03 -0.17 -9.40
N ILE A 353 -7.96 -0.29 -10.72
CA ILE A 353 -8.29 -1.51 -11.48
C ILE A 353 -7.30 -1.77 -12.62
N GLY A 354 -6.39 -0.85 -12.87
CA GLY A 354 -5.48 -0.94 -14.03
C GLY A 354 -4.22 -1.75 -13.77
N ARG A 355 -3.84 -1.95 -12.50
CA ARG A 355 -2.59 -2.62 -12.14
C ARG A 355 -2.81 -3.97 -11.46
N GLY A 356 -1.83 -4.88 -11.68
CA GLY A 356 -1.68 -6.11 -10.93
C GLY A 356 -0.77 -5.95 -9.70
N ILE A 357 -0.11 -7.03 -9.32
CA ILE A 357 0.92 -7.04 -8.29
C ILE A 357 2.25 -6.68 -8.95
N GLY A 358 2.79 -5.51 -8.63
CA GLY A 358 4.03 -5.02 -9.24
C GLY A 358 5.25 -5.83 -8.82
N PHE A 359 6.14 -6.13 -9.77
CA PHE A 359 7.39 -6.85 -9.50
C PHE A 359 8.33 -6.02 -8.63
N ARG A 360 8.65 -4.84 -9.09
CA ARG A 360 9.48 -3.85 -8.36
C ARG A 360 8.83 -3.44 -7.05
N ASP A 361 7.55 -3.05 -7.11
CA ASP A 361 6.81 -2.55 -5.96
C ASP A 361 6.79 -3.56 -4.82
N SER A 362 6.40 -4.82 -5.12
CA SER A 362 6.24 -5.83 -4.08
C SER A 362 7.57 -6.33 -3.50
N ASN A 363 8.66 -6.36 -4.29
CA ASN A 363 9.99 -6.64 -3.76
C ASN A 363 10.47 -5.56 -2.77
N GLN A 364 10.10 -4.28 -3.00
CA GLN A 364 10.41 -3.19 -2.07
C GLN A 364 9.49 -3.24 -0.83
N ASP A 365 8.21 -3.53 -1.02
CA ASP A 365 7.23 -3.57 0.07
C ASP A 365 7.58 -4.64 1.12
N LEU A 366 8.34 -5.68 0.76
CA LEU A 366 8.80 -6.75 1.67
C LEU A 366 9.41 -6.20 2.96
N VAL A 367 10.30 -5.21 2.89
CA VAL A 367 11.02 -4.69 4.07
C VAL A 367 10.12 -4.02 5.10
N GLY A 368 8.88 -3.72 4.74
CA GLY A 368 7.88 -3.16 5.65
C GLY A 368 7.13 -4.22 6.47
N TYR A 369 7.14 -5.50 6.07
CA TYR A 369 6.30 -6.51 6.72
C TYR A 369 6.94 -7.89 6.97
N ILE A 370 8.16 -8.15 6.48
CA ILE A 370 8.84 -9.47 6.67
C ILE A 370 8.86 -9.87 8.16
N HIS A 371 9.11 -8.93 9.06
CA HIS A 371 9.19 -9.18 10.49
C HIS A 371 7.85 -9.59 11.13
N MET A 372 6.73 -9.32 10.47
CA MET A 372 5.39 -9.68 10.93
C MET A 372 4.86 -10.93 10.23
N MET A 373 5.15 -11.07 8.93
CA MET A 373 4.54 -12.08 8.05
C MET A 373 5.61 -12.78 7.19
N PRO A 374 6.56 -13.52 7.79
CA PRO A 374 7.68 -14.11 7.06
C PRO A 374 7.27 -15.18 6.03
N ASP A 375 6.22 -15.97 6.31
CA ASP A 375 5.75 -17.01 5.40
C ASP A 375 5.11 -16.41 4.14
N GLU A 376 4.33 -15.37 4.30
CA GLU A 376 3.74 -14.60 3.21
C GLU A 376 4.80 -13.89 2.39
N ALA A 377 5.83 -13.36 3.04
CA ALA A 377 6.98 -12.74 2.36
C ALA A 377 7.73 -13.78 1.51
N ARG A 378 7.96 -14.98 2.05
CA ARG A 378 8.56 -16.10 1.32
C ARG A 378 7.78 -16.47 0.07
N GLN A 379 6.46 -16.62 0.21
CA GLN A 379 5.61 -16.95 -0.93
C GLN A 379 5.60 -15.82 -1.97
N ARG A 380 5.58 -14.56 -1.54
CA ARG A 380 5.63 -13.41 -2.45
C ARG A 380 6.92 -13.37 -3.27
N ILE A 381 8.06 -13.68 -2.67
CA ILE A 381 9.34 -13.77 -3.40
C ILE A 381 9.28 -14.87 -4.47
N ILE A 382 8.73 -16.04 -4.15
CA ILE A 382 8.57 -17.14 -5.11
C ILE A 382 7.61 -16.76 -6.25
N ASP A 383 6.49 -16.13 -5.95
CA ASP A 383 5.51 -15.67 -6.92
C ASP A 383 6.15 -14.66 -7.90
N LEU A 384 6.91 -13.68 -7.38
CA LEU A 384 7.62 -12.68 -8.19
C LEU A 384 8.71 -13.32 -9.06
N ALA A 385 9.57 -14.15 -8.47
CA ALA A 385 10.62 -14.86 -9.20
C ALA A 385 10.05 -15.72 -10.34
N SER A 386 8.84 -16.29 -10.17
CA SER A 386 8.16 -17.06 -11.20
C SER A 386 7.81 -16.26 -12.46
N THR A 387 7.79 -14.94 -12.38
CA THR A 387 7.52 -14.04 -13.51
C THR A 387 8.79 -13.47 -14.14
N GLN A 388 9.96 -13.80 -13.60
CA GLN A 388 11.22 -13.41 -14.19
C GLN A 388 11.43 -14.07 -15.55
N LEU A 389 11.97 -13.33 -16.52
CA LEU A 389 12.28 -13.82 -17.86
C LEU A 389 13.61 -14.62 -17.87
N PRO A 390 13.82 -15.52 -18.82
CA PRO A 390 15.05 -16.34 -18.89
C PRO A 390 16.35 -15.55 -19.03
N ASP A 391 16.32 -14.35 -19.56
CA ASP A 391 17.48 -13.43 -19.69
C ASP A 391 17.80 -12.65 -18.40
N GLY A 392 16.97 -12.81 -17.37
CA GLY A 392 17.07 -12.12 -16.07
C GLY A 392 16.22 -10.87 -15.95
N GLY A 393 15.62 -10.38 -17.03
CA GLY A 393 14.59 -9.35 -17.00
C GLY A 393 13.33 -9.84 -16.30
N ALA A 394 12.31 -9.01 -16.18
CA ALA A 394 11.05 -9.39 -15.53
C ALA A 394 9.84 -8.72 -16.18
N TYR A 395 8.67 -9.35 -16.03
CA TYR A 395 7.42 -8.63 -16.20
C TYR A 395 7.28 -7.59 -15.09
N HIS A 396 6.82 -6.41 -15.43
CA HIS A 396 6.63 -5.34 -14.44
C HIS A 396 5.53 -5.64 -13.42
N GLN A 397 4.64 -6.57 -13.73
CA GLN A 397 3.57 -7.03 -12.83
C GLN A 397 3.09 -8.43 -13.15
N TYR A 398 2.36 -9.04 -12.21
CA TYR A 398 1.56 -10.24 -12.45
C TYR A 398 0.08 -10.05 -12.10
N GLN A 399 -0.79 -10.84 -12.72
CA GLN A 399 -2.23 -10.81 -12.52
C GLN A 399 -2.60 -11.53 -11.19
N PRO A 400 -3.33 -10.90 -10.26
CA PRO A 400 -3.55 -11.43 -8.91
C PRO A 400 -4.23 -12.80 -8.82
N LEU A 401 -5.20 -13.11 -9.71
CA LEU A 401 -5.91 -14.39 -9.68
C LEU A 401 -5.06 -15.56 -10.19
N THR A 402 -4.26 -15.33 -11.22
CA THR A 402 -3.50 -16.38 -11.91
C THR A 402 -2.04 -16.44 -11.50
N LYS A 403 -1.53 -15.37 -10.90
CA LYS A 403 -0.11 -15.12 -10.57
C LYS A 403 0.81 -15.21 -11.80
N LYS A 404 0.27 -14.98 -12.99
CA LYS A 404 1.04 -14.96 -14.24
C LYS A 404 1.48 -13.54 -14.56
N GLY A 405 2.72 -13.42 -15.02
CA GLY A 405 3.26 -12.18 -15.54
C GLY A 405 2.43 -11.67 -16.72
N ASN A 406 2.26 -10.36 -16.82
CA ASN A 406 1.60 -9.73 -17.95
C ASN A 406 2.30 -8.43 -18.35
N ALA A 407 2.22 -8.10 -19.63
CA ALA A 407 2.84 -6.92 -20.23
C ALA A 407 1.87 -5.73 -20.40
N ASP A 408 0.68 -5.78 -19.80
CA ASP A 408 -0.37 -4.75 -20.00
C ASP A 408 0.07 -3.33 -19.65
N VAL A 409 0.99 -3.18 -18.67
CA VAL A 409 1.57 -1.87 -18.29
C VAL A 409 2.97 -1.66 -18.89
N GLY A 410 3.37 -2.51 -19.83
CA GLY A 410 4.69 -2.52 -20.45
C GLY A 410 5.70 -3.41 -19.70
N GLY A 411 6.91 -3.47 -20.23
CA GLY A 411 8.03 -4.22 -19.69
C GLY A 411 9.34 -3.50 -19.99
N ASN A 412 10.46 -4.20 -19.83
CA ASN A 412 11.81 -3.68 -20.12
C ASN A 412 12.21 -2.49 -19.19
N PHE A 413 11.91 -2.64 -17.90
CA PHE A 413 12.42 -1.75 -16.86
C PHE A 413 13.66 -2.39 -16.27
N ASN A 414 14.83 -1.81 -16.53
CA ASN A 414 16.09 -2.49 -16.23
C ASN A 414 16.52 -2.41 -14.75
N ASP A 415 15.80 -1.69 -13.92
CA ASP A 415 15.93 -1.74 -12.46
C ASP A 415 15.21 -2.93 -11.83
N ASP A 416 14.12 -3.43 -12.47
CA ASP A 416 13.26 -4.49 -11.92
C ASP A 416 14.05 -5.70 -11.39
N PRO A 417 15.02 -6.29 -12.12
CA PRO A 417 15.74 -7.47 -11.65
C PRO A 417 16.50 -7.27 -10.32
N LEU A 418 17.03 -6.08 -10.09
CA LEU A 418 17.82 -5.79 -8.88
C LEU A 418 16.97 -5.80 -7.60
N TRP A 419 15.68 -5.51 -7.71
CA TRP A 419 14.77 -5.53 -6.58
C TRP A 419 14.51 -6.94 -6.05
N LEU A 420 14.60 -7.98 -6.90
CA LEU A 420 14.51 -9.37 -6.45
C LEU A 420 15.69 -9.74 -5.53
N ILE A 421 16.90 -9.24 -5.82
CA ILE A 421 18.08 -9.39 -4.95
C ILE A 421 17.81 -8.69 -3.61
N PHE A 422 17.35 -7.45 -3.63
CA PHE A 422 17.03 -6.67 -2.43
C PHE A 422 16.01 -7.38 -1.54
N GLY A 423 14.86 -7.78 -2.10
CA GLY A 423 13.78 -8.42 -1.35
C GLY A 423 14.21 -9.76 -0.75
N THR A 424 14.86 -10.62 -1.55
CA THR A 424 15.31 -11.95 -1.10
C THR A 424 16.38 -11.87 -0.01
N ILE A 425 17.37 -10.97 -0.13
CA ILE A 425 18.42 -10.84 0.87
C ILE A 425 17.89 -10.30 2.19
N ASN A 426 16.99 -9.29 2.15
CA ASN A 426 16.37 -8.79 3.37
C ASN A 426 15.50 -9.88 4.06
N TYR A 427 14.81 -10.71 3.27
CA TYR A 427 14.10 -11.87 3.81
C TYR A 427 15.05 -12.85 4.51
N ILE A 428 16.15 -13.23 3.88
CA ILE A 428 17.13 -14.16 4.48
C ILE A 428 17.75 -13.55 5.75
N LYS A 429 18.11 -12.27 5.73
CA LYS A 429 18.65 -11.58 6.91
C LYS A 429 17.65 -11.54 8.07
N GLU A 430 16.38 -11.34 7.79
CA GLU A 430 15.33 -11.33 8.82
C GLU A 430 15.07 -12.74 9.37
N THR A 431 14.89 -13.73 8.50
CA THR A 431 14.39 -15.06 8.89
C THR A 431 15.49 -16.08 9.18
N GLY A 432 16.65 -15.95 8.52
CA GLY A 432 17.71 -16.97 8.51
C GLY A 432 17.44 -18.13 7.53
N ASP A 433 16.35 -18.06 6.74
CA ASP A 433 15.96 -19.10 5.79
C ASP A 433 16.82 -19.07 4.53
N LEU A 434 18.00 -19.68 4.58
CA LEU A 434 18.84 -19.92 3.39
C LEU A 434 18.22 -20.98 2.45
N GLY A 435 17.32 -21.84 2.95
CA GLY A 435 16.67 -22.89 2.15
C GLY A 435 15.79 -22.35 1.04
N ILE A 436 15.38 -21.09 1.10
CA ILE A 436 14.63 -20.44 0.00
C ILE A 436 15.44 -20.44 -1.31
N LEU A 437 16.78 -20.38 -1.22
CA LEU A 437 17.67 -20.32 -2.38
C LEU A 437 17.64 -21.60 -3.24
N ASP A 438 17.30 -22.75 -2.64
CA ASP A 438 17.26 -24.05 -3.30
C ASP A 438 15.89 -24.37 -3.91
N ILE A 439 14.89 -23.53 -3.68
CA ILE A 439 13.54 -23.72 -4.25
C ILE A 439 13.60 -23.62 -5.76
N SER A 440 13.03 -24.64 -6.43
CA SER A 440 12.90 -24.66 -7.88
C SER A 440 11.74 -23.77 -8.32
N VAL A 441 12.04 -22.70 -9.06
CA VAL A 441 11.09 -21.67 -9.51
C VAL A 441 11.10 -21.60 -11.04
N PRO A 442 9.95 -21.49 -11.70
CA PRO A 442 9.89 -21.35 -13.16
C PRO A 442 10.32 -19.96 -13.60
N PHE A 443 10.92 -19.85 -14.80
CA PHE A 443 11.00 -18.59 -15.53
C PHE A 443 9.76 -18.42 -16.40
N ASP A 444 9.31 -17.18 -16.57
CA ASP A 444 8.16 -16.82 -17.42
C ASP A 444 6.89 -17.63 -17.11
N ASN A 445 6.70 -17.99 -15.84
CA ASN A 445 5.64 -18.92 -15.40
C ASN A 445 5.62 -20.26 -16.17
N ASN A 446 6.69 -20.63 -16.86
CA ASN A 446 6.78 -21.87 -17.65
C ASN A 446 7.28 -23.04 -16.77
N PRO A 447 6.43 -24.05 -16.47
CA PRO A 447 6.79 -25.15 -15.59
C PRO A 447 7.89 -26.05 -16.15
N GLU A 448 8.16 -26.01 -17.46
CA GLU A 448 9.23 -26.79 -18.11
C GLU A 448 10.61 -26.09 -18.03
N ASN A 449 10.65 -24.80 -17.72
CA ASN A 449 11.88 -24.00 -17.61
C ASN A 449 12.06 -23.49 -16.18
N LYS A 450 12.69 -24.31 -15.34
CA LYS A 450 12.88 -24.02 -13.90
C LYS A 450 14.37 -23.97 -13.52
N ALA A 451 14.65 -23.15 -12.53
CA ALA A 451 15.95 -23.15 -11.86
C ALA A 451 15.77 -22.85 -10.35
N THR A 452 16.84 -22.96 -9.58
CA THR A 452 16.81 -22.56 -8.17
C THR A 452 16.62 -21.04 -8.03
N LEU A 453 16.03 -20.58 -6.93
CA LEU A 453 15.92 -19.14 -6.67
C LEU A 453 17.30 -18.46 -6.70
N TYR A 454 18.36 -19.15 -6.26
CA TYR A 454 19.74 -18.64 -6.40
C TYR A 454 20.09 -18.32 -7.87
N GLU A 455 19.73 -19.18 -8.81
CA GLU A 455 19.97 -18.92 -10.25
C GLU A 455 19.15 -17.70 -10.74
N HIS A 456 17.94 -17.48 -10.21
CA HIS A 456 17.17 -16.26 -10.47
C HIS A 456 17.89 -15.00 -10.02
N LEU A 457 18.48 -15.00 -8.81
CA LEU A 457 19.29 -13.88 -8.32
C LEU A 457 20.54 -13.65 -9.17
N LYS A 458 21.21 -14.75 -9.58
CA LYS A 458 22.38 -14.69 -10.48
C LYS A 458 22.02 -14.08 -11.83
N ARG A 459 20.88 -14.45 -12.42
CA ARG A 459 20.39 -13.85 -13.68
C ARG A 459 19.99 -12.39 -13.50
N SER A 460 19.38 -12.03 -12.36
CA SER A 460 19.11 -10.62 -12.02
C SER A 460 20.38 -9.77 -12.02
N PHE A 461 21.45 -10.25 -11.37
CA PHE A 461 22.73 -9.57 -11.35
C PHE A 461 23.35 -9.48 -12.76
N ASN A 462 23.35 -10.59 -13.49
CA ASN A 462 23.93 -10.67 -14.83
C ASN A 462 23.13 -9.90 -15.88
N HIS A 463 21.84 -9.67 -15.69
CA HIS A 463 21.04 -8.83 -16.59
C HIS A 463 21.63 -7.43 -16.71
N VAL A 464 22.03 -6.82 -15.61
CA VAL A 464 22.69 -5.51 -15.62
C VAL A 464 24.10 -5.60 -16.22
N VAL A 465 24.87 -6.65 -15.88
CA VAL A 465 26.21 -6.85 -16.43
C VAL A 465 26.22 -6.99 -17.96
N ASN A 466 25.19 -7.62 -18.50
CA ASN A 466 25.06 -7.93 -19.93
C ASN A 466 24.44 -6.78 -20.74
N ASN A 467 23.94 -5.74 -20.10
CA ASN A 467 23.30 -4.59 -20.73
C ASN A 467 24.00 -3.26 -20.39
N PRO A 468 25.32 -3.12 -20.69
CA PRO A 468 26.04 -1.87 -20.50
C PRO A 468 25.78 -0.93 -21.67
N GLY A 469 25.70 0.36 -21.40
CA GLY A 469 25.72 1.41 -22.41
C GLY A 469 27.13 1.86 -22.79
N GLU A 470 27.21 2.96 -23.53
CA GLU A 470 28.46 3.51 -24.10
C GLU A 470 29.47 3.95 -23.02
N HIS A 471 28.97 4.45 -21.89
CA HIS A 471 29.78 4.89 -20.74
C HIS A 471 30.07 3.75 -19.75
N GLY A 472 29.63 2.51 -20.04
CA GLY A 472 29.71 1.38 -19.12
C GLY A 472 28.72 1.47 -17.97
N LEU A 473 27.79 2.39 -18.01
CA LEU A 473 26.64 2.48 -17.13
C LEU A 473 25.53 1.55 -17.62
N PRO A 474 24.58 1.12 -16.78
CA PRO A 474 23.48 0.25 -17.22
C PRO A 474 22.55 0.96 -18.18
N LEU A 475 22.11 0.26 -19.22
CA LEU A 475 21.00 0.72 -20.05
C LEU A 475 19.72 0.85 -19.22
N ILE A 476 18.98 1.96 -19.40
CA ILE A 476 17.78 2.23 -18.63
C ILE A 476 16.59 1.35 -19.06
N GLY A 477 16.59 0.85 -20.32
CA GLY A 477 15.43 0.21 -20.92
C GLY A 477 14.34 1.23 -21.28
N ARG A 478 13.08 0.86 -21.04
CA ARG A 478 11.93 1.76 -21.21
C ARG A 478 11.98 2.94 -20.22
N ALA A 479 12.28 2.63 -18.98
CA ALA A 479 12.55 3.55 -17.88
C ALA A 479 13.24 2.77 -16.76
N ASP A 480 13.64 3.44 -15.67
CA ASP A 480 13.98 2.82 -14.41
C ASP A 480 12.85 3.03 -13.39
N TRP A 481 13.16 3.15 -12.10
CA TRP A 481 12.16 3.39 -11.04
C TRP A 481 11.21 4.55 -11.35
N ASN A 482 11.69 5.56 -12.06
CA ASN A 482 10.86 6.65 -12.54
C ASN A 482 10.25 6.31 -13.90
N ASP A 483 9.08 5.67 -13.88
CA ASP A 483 8.35 5.21 -15.07
C ASP A 483 8.12 6.32 -16.12
N CYS A 484 8.13 7.57 -15.68
CA CYS A 484 7.86 8.73 -16.52
C CYS A 484 9.12 9.34 -17.15
N LEU A 485 10.32 8.83 -16.83
CA LEU A 485 11.58 9.27 -17.42
C LEU A 485 11.97 8.38 -18.61
N ASN A 486 11.42 8.68 -19.80
CA ASN A 486 11.48 7.81 -20.97
C ASN A 486 12.58 8.25 -21.93
N LEU A 487 13.83 8.12 -21.52
CA LEU A 487 15.01 8.69 -22.20
C LEU A 487 15.43 7.99 -23.49
N ASN A 488 14.81 6.87 -23.84
CA ASN A 488 15.00 6.18 -25.12
C ASN A 488 14.02 6.65 -26.21
N CYS A 489 13.12 7.57 -25.91
CA CYS A 489 12.31 8.26 -26.93
C CYS A 489 13.22 9.16 -27.77
N PHE A 490 13.33 8.86 -29.05
CA PHE A 490 14.26 9.58 -29.93
C PHE A 490 13.62 10.64 -30.83
N SER A 491 12.33 10.92 -30.66
CA SER A 491 11.69 11.99 -31.40
C SER A 491 11.99 13.36 -30.80
N THR A 492 12.30 14.33 -31.66
CA THR A 492 12.41 15.75 -31.30
C THR A 492 11.35 16.58 -32.02
N ASN A 493 10.41 15.93 -32.70
CA ASN A 493 9.30 16.58 -33.37
C ASN A 493 8.29 17.11 -32.34
N PRO A 494 8.01 18.43 -32.28
CA PRO A 494 7.06 18.97 -31.32
C PRO A 494 5.60 18.52 -31.54
N ASP A 495 5.26 18.01 -32.73
CA ASP A 495 3.91 17.47 -33.00
C ASP A 495 3.73 16.04 -32.53
N GLU A 496 4.79 15.38 -32.07
CA GLU A 496 4.73 14.06 -31.48
C GLU A 496 4.67 14.15 -29.94
N SER A 497 4.08 13.12 -29.30
CA SER A 497 4.07 12.93 -27.86
C SER A 497 4.67 11.57 -27.52
N PHE A 498 4.98 11.35 -26.23
CA PHE A 498 5.40 10.05 -25.76
C PHE A 498 4.41 8.94 -26.17
N GLN A 499 3.10 9.22 -26.08
CA GLN A 499 2.05 8.27 -26.49
C GLN A 499 1.98 8.07 -28.00
N THR A 500 2.22 9.10 -28.80
CA THR A 500 2.13 9.02 -30.27
C THR A 500 3.38 8.45 -30.92
N THR A 501 4.52 8.49 -30.23
CA THR A 501 5.75 7.81 -30.69
C THR A 501 5.75 6.31 -30.39
N GLU A 502 4.76 5.82 -29.64
CA GLU A 502 4.65 4.40 -29.24
C GLU A 502 5.95 3.83 -28.68
N ASN A 503 6.66 4.63 -27.89
CA ASN A 503 7.97 4.25 -27.34
C ASN A 503 8.94 3.79 -28.44
N LYS A 504 9.15 4.57 -29.45
CA LYS A 504 10.26 4.35 -30.39
C LYS A 504 11.55 4.26 -29.57
N GLU A 505 11.88 3.07 -29.14
CA GLU A 505 12.96 2.80 -28.20
C GLU A 505 14.28 2.78 -28.93
N GLY A 506 15.15 3.71 -28.56
CA GLY A 506 16.49 3.79 -29.11
C GLY A 506 17.47 2.80 -28.47
N GLY A 507 17.21 2.34 -27.27
CA GLY A 507 18.03 1.33 -26.57
C GLY A 507 19.44 1.80 -26.18
N ARG A 508 19.70 3.14 -26.09
CA ARG A 508 21.04 3.70 -25.80
C ARG A 508 21.12 4.45 -24.47
N ALA A 509 19.98 4.89 -23.92
CA ALA A 509 19.95 5.68 -22.70
C ALA A 509 20.46 4.86 -21.49
N GLU A 510 21.22 5.52 -20.62
CA GLU A 510 21.89 4.90 -19.48
C GLU A 510 21.42 5.53 -18.16
N SER A 511 21.34 4.73 -17.06
CA SER A 511 20.90 5.20 -15.75
C SER A 511 22.00 5.14 -14.70
N VAL A 512 22.33 6.28 -14.10
CA VAL A 512 23.24 6.36 -12.94
C VAL A 512 22.56 5.86 -11.67
N MET A 513 21.24 5.98 -11.58
CA MET A 513 20.47 5.39 -10.48
C MET A 513 20.61 3.86 -10.46
N ILE A 514 20.38 3.17 -11.61
CA ILE A 514 20.56 1.71 -11.70
C ILE A 514 22.01 1.34 -11.41
N ALA A 515 22.99 2.13 -11.84
CA ALA A 515 24.39 1.91 -11.53
C ALA A 515 24.66 1.93 -10.02
N GLY A 516 24.10 2.93 -9.29
CA GLY A 516 24.16 3.00 -7.83
C GLY A 516 23.49 1.79 -7.17
N MET A 517 22.30 1.40 -7.64
CA MET A 517 21.57 0.19 -7.18
C MET A 517 22.41 -1.07 -7.38
N PHE A 518 23.01 -1.24 -8.56
CA PHE A 518 23.85 -2.38 -8.89
C PHE A 518 25.04 -2.50 -7.93
N VAL A 519 25.69 -1.39 -7.61
CA VAL A 519 26.80 -1.39 -6.62
C VAL A 519 26.28 -1.78 -5.23
N LEU A 520 25.14 -1.22 -4.80
CA LEU A 520 24.54 -1.48 -3.49
C LEU A 520 24.15 -2.96 -3.34
N TYR A 521 23.26 -3.41 -4.21
CA TYR A 521 22.71 -4.76 -4.13
C TYR A 521 23.68 -5.84 -4.64
N GLY A 522 24.60 -5.46 -5.52
CA GLY A 522 25.69 -6.33 -5.94
C GLY A 522 26.64 -6.68 -4.79
N LYS A 523 26.97 -5.72 -3.91
CA LYS A 523 27.74 -6.00 -2.67
C LYS A 523 27.01 -7.00 -1.76
N GLU A 524 25.69 -6.85 -1.62
CA GLU A 524 24.86 -7.79 -0.87
C GLU A 524 24.84 -9.18 -1.52
N TYR A 525 24.68 -9.26 -2.85
CA TYR A 525 24.78 -10.51 -3.61
C TYR A 525 26.15 -11.17 -3.46
N CYS A 526 27.23 -10.41 -3.53
CA CYS A 526 28.60 -10.90 -3.31
C CYS A 526 28.76 -11.48 -1.90
N THR A 527 28.21 -10.81 -0.86
CA THR A 527 28.23 -11.29 0.52
C THR A 527 27.43 -12.60 0.66
N LEU A 528 26.27 -12.69 0.04
CA LEU A 528 25.46 -13.91 -0.01
C LEU A 528 26.23 -15.06 -0.68
N CYS A 529 26.87 -14.82 -1.82
CA CYS A 529 27.67 -15.81 -2.52
C CYS A 529 28.80 -16.36 -1.63
N LYS A 530 29.47 -15.49 -0.86
CA LYS A 530 30.51 -15.91 0.10
C LYS A 530 29.92 -16.77 1.21
N LEU A 531 28.75 -16.41 1.72
CA LEU A 531 28.07 -17.13 2.80
C LEU A 531 27.67 -18.56 2.40
N ILE A 532 27.33 -18.78 1.13
CA ILE A 532 26.92 -20.09 0.60
C ILE A 532 28.02 -20.78 -0.22
N ASP A 533 29.30 -20.46 0.03
CA ASP A 533 30.50 -21.04 -0.58
C ASP A 533 30.58 -20.92 -2.12
N LYS A 534 29.88 -19.93 -2.71
CA LYS A 534 29.98 -19.59 -4.14
C LYS A 534 31.10 -18.58 -4.39
N HIS A 535 32.35 -18.94 -4.00
CA HIS A 535 33.48 -18.02 -4.02
C HIS A 535 33.88 -17.53 -5.42
N LYS A 536 33.66 -18.34 -6.46
CA LYS A 536 33.94 -17.94 -7.85
C LYS A 536 33.00 -16.82 -8.28
N GLU A 537 31.69 -17.01 -8.07
CA GLU A 537 30.67 -16.02 -8.38
C GLU A 537 30.84 -14.72 -7.57
N ALA A 538 31.26 -14.84 -6.31
CA ALA A 538 31.56 -13.68 -5.47
C ALA A 538 32.72 -12.85 -6.07
N LYS A 539 33.78 -13.51 -6.53
CA LYS A 539 34.93 -12.83 -7.16
C LYS A 539 34.57 -12.18 -8.49
N GLU A 540 33.78 -12.86 -9.31
CA GLU A 540 33.24 -12.29 -10.56
C GLU A 540 32.40 -11.07 -10.29
N ALA A 541 31.47 -11.14 -9.31
CA ALA A 541 30.63 -10.03 -8.88
C ALA A 541 31.47 -8.83 -8.42
N GLU A 542 32.51 -9.04 -7.60
CA GLU A 542 33.44 -7.97 -7.16
C GLU A 542 34.07 -7.24 -8.35
N ILE A 543 34.50 -7.96 -9.38
CA ILE A 543 35.09 -7.36 -10.59
C ILE A 543 34.06 -6.45 -11.29
N HIS A 544 32.83 -6.90 -11.46
CA HIS A 544 31.77 -6.11 -12.11
C HIS A 544 31.37 -4.90 -11.26
N ILE A 545 31.28 -5.04 -9.94
CA ILE A 545 31.00 -3.94 -9.01
C ILE A 545 32.12 -2.87 -9.14
N GLN A 546 33.38 -3.26 -9.15
CA GLN A 546 34.49 -2.31 -9.30
C GLN A 546 34.50 -1.61 -10.66
N LYS A 547 34.11 -2.31 -11.75
CA LYS A 547 33.94 -1.69 -13.06
C LYS A 547 32.82 -0.62 -13.01
N MET A 548 31.68 -0.92 -12.38
CA MET A 548 30.57 0.00 -12.24
C MET A 548 30.93 1.25 -11.41
N ILE A 549 31.66 1.05 -10.29
CA ILE A 549 32.15 2.17 -9.47
C ILE A 549 33.04 3.10 -10.30
N ARG A 550 33.92 2.54 -11.16
CA ARG A 550 34.75 3.35 -12.07
C ARG A 550 33.87 4.13 -13.06
N ALA A 551 32.92 3.47 -13.72
CA ALA A 551 31.99 4.12 -14.66
C ALA A 551 31.22 5.29 -14.00
N ILE A 552 30.71 5.09 -12.77
CA ILE A 552 30.04 6.17 -12.03
C ILE A 552 31.02 7.32 -11.71
N ASN A 553 32.26 7.00 -11.31
CA ASN A 553 33.27 8.02 -10.99
C ASN A 553 33.70 8.86 -12.20
N GLU A 554 33.76 8.23 -13.37
CA GLU A 554 34.24 8.87 -14.62
C GLU A 554 33.09 9.61 -15.33
N HIS A 555 31.89 9.04 -15.36
CA HIS A 555 30.78 9.53 -16.15
C HIS A 555 29.56 9.98 -15.34
N GLY A 556 29.42 9.49 -14.09
CA GLY A 556 28.25 9.76 -13.23
C GLY A 556 28.39 10.99 -12.32
N TRP A 557 29.52 11.70 -12.28
CA TRP A 557 29.75 12.83 -11.38
C TRP A 557 29.84 14.16 -12.11
N ASP A 558 29.12 15.19 -11.65
CA ASP A 558 29.04 16.52 -12.28
C ASP A 558 29.74 17.63 -11.49
N GLY A 559 30.65 17.27 -10.60
CA GLY A 559 31.43 18.20 -9.77
C GLY A 559 30.78 18.58 -8.43
N GLU A 560 29.45 18.58 -8.32
CA GLU A 560 28.71 18.87 -7.10
C GLU A 560 27.69 17.77 -6.71
N TRP A 561 27.20 17.00 -7.69
CA TRP A 561 26.24 15.91 -7.48
C TRP A 561 26.39 14.83 -8.53
N PHE A 562 25.73 13.67 -8.34
CA PHE A 562 25.66 12.60 -9.31
C PHE A 562 24.62 12.96 -10.39
N VAL A 563 25.00 12.85 -11.69
CA VAL A 563 24.07 13.02 -12.81
C VAL A 563 22.95 11.95 -12.74
N ARG A 564 21.82 12.22 -13.36
CA ARG A 564 20.69 11.28 -13.34
C ARG A 564 20.87 10.16 -14.36
N ALA A 565 21.24 10.53 -15.59
CA ALA A 565 21.24 9.60 -16.70
C ALA A 565 21.95 10.21 -17.92
N TYR A 566 22.08 9.38 -18.98
CA TYR A 566 22.33 9.82 -20.36
C TYR A 566 21.14 9.46 -21.23
N ASP A 567 20.65 10.39 -22.07
CA ASP A 567 19.53 10.14 -22.96
C ASP A 567 19.95 9.37 -24.23
N HIS A 568 18.99 9.03 -25.09
CA HIS A 568 19.26 8.35 -26.37
C HIS A 568 20.30 9.07 -27.25
N PHE A 569 20.42 10.37 -27.14
CA PHE A 569 21.36 11.18 -27.93
C PHE A 569 22.75 11.31 -27.30
N GLY A 570 22.98 10.66 -26.14
CA GLY A 570 24.21 10.75 -25.36
C GLY A 570 24.36 12.05 -24.56
N ARG A 571 23.26 12.80 -24.35
CA ARG A 571 23.27 14.03 -23.56
C ARG A 571 23.04 13.71 -22.08
N LYS A 572 23.74 14.45 -21.21
CA LYS A 572 23.54 14.32 -19.76
C LYS A 572 22.17 14.82 -19.34
N VAL A 573 21.52 14.06 -18.45
CA VAL A 573 20.30 14.42 -17.73
C VAL A 573 20.64 14.52 -16.25
N GLY A 574 20.16 15.56 -15.57
CA GLY A 574 20.51 15.78 -14.16
C GLY A 574 21.89 16.41 -13.98
N SER A 575 22.35 17.21 -14.92
CA SER A 575 23.62 17.92 -14.92
C SER A 575 23.42 19.42 -14.75
N LYS A 576 24.40 20.12 -14.19
CA LYS A 576 24.45 21.58 -14.15
C LYS A 576 24.40 22.22 -15.55
N GLU A 577 24.74 21.45 -16.59
CA GLU A 577 24.69 21.88 -17.99
C GLU A 577 23.24 21.99 -18.51
N ASN A 578 22.26 21.28 -17.89
CA ASN A 578 20.87 21.34 -18.28
C ASN A 578 20.23 22.69 -17.90
N LYS A 579 19.27 23.17 -18.68
CA LYS A 579 18.47 24.36 -18.36
C LYS A 579 17.54 24.06 -17.17
N GLU A 580 16.82 22.95 -17.22
CA GLU A 580 15.88 22.43 -16.24
C GLU A 580 16.23 21.00 -15.88
N GLY A 581 15.70 20.45 -14.80
CA GLY A 581 16.06 19.11 -14.35
C GLY A 581 17.57 18.95 -14.08
N LYS A 582 18.21 19.94 -13.43
CA LYS A 582 19.68 19.93 -13.19
C LYS A 582 20.11 18.88 -12.17
N ILE A 583 19.29 18.61 -11.19
CA ILE A 583 19.58 17.66 -10.12
C ILE A 583 18.34 16.80 -9.85
N PHE A 584 18.53 15.51 -9.62
CA PHE A 584 17.51 14.51 -9.29
C PHE A 584 17.89 13.79 -8.02
N ILE A 585 16.87 13.40 -7.22
CA ILE A 585 17.05 12.76 -5.92
C ILE A 585 17.60 11.32 -6.02
N GLU A 586 17.17 10.55 -7.05
CA GLU A 586 17.35 9.10 -7.12
C GLU A 586 18.82 8.70 -7.17
N SER A 587 19.61 9.33 -8.02
CA SER A 587 21.03 9.03 -8.14
C SER A 587 21.82 9.47 -6.91
N GLN A 588 21.43 10.56 -6.23
CA GLN A 588 22.08 10.96 -4.98
C GLN A 588 21.84 9.90 -3.90
N GLY A 589 20.58 9.46 -3.75
CA GLY A 589 20.23 8.42 -2.77
C GLY A 589 21.04 7.13 -3.00
N PHE A 590 20.90 6.52 -4.17
CA PHE A 590 21.52 5.20 -4.43
C PHE A 590 23.04 5.22 -4.47
N CYS A 591 23.66 6.24 -5.06
CA CYS A 591 25.13 6.32 -5.07
C CYS A 591 25.70 6.48 -3.65
N VAL A 592 25.08 7.33 -2.81
CA VAL A 592 25.56 7.50 -1.43
C VAL A 592 25.26 6.27 -0.56
N MET A 593 24.08 5.64 -0.70
CA MET A 593 23.77 4.37 -0.03
C MET A 593 24.76 3.27 -0.41
N ALA A 594 25.21 3.25 -1.65
CA ALA A 594 26.25 2.31 -2.12
C ALA A 594 27.66 2.63 -1.58
N GLY A 595 27.83 3.75 -0.87
CA GLY A 595 29.10 4.24 -0.33
C GLY A 595 30.00 4.94 -1.36
N ILE A 596 29.46 5.27 -2.54
CA ILE A 596 30.24 5.94 -3.59
C ILE A 596 30.50 7.39 -3.17
N GLY A 597 31.75 7.82 -3.26
CA GLY A 597 32.17 9.16 -2.89
C GLY A 597 32.24 9.45 -1.40
N LYS A 598 32.14 8.41 -0.53
CA LYS A 598 32.23 8.58 0.93
C LYS A 598 33.65 8.97 1.36
N GLU A 599 34.66 8.30 0.82
CA GLU A 599 36.06 8.47 1.23
C GLU A 599 36.69 9.78 0.72
N ASP A 600 36.20 10.32 -0.39
CA ASP A 600 36.74 11.54 -1.04
C ASP A 600 35.84 12.77 -0.84
N GLY A 601 34.78 12.68 -0.03
CA GLY A 601 33.89 13.76 0.34
C GLY A 601 32.79 14.09 -0.69
N ARG A 602 32.75 13.42 -1.86
CA ARG A 602 31.73 13.64 -2.89
C ARG A 602 30.34 13.29 -2.39
N ALA A 603 30.18 12.22 -1.60
CA ALA A 603 28.92 11.85 -1.00
C ALA A 603 28.33 12.97 -0.14
N ARG A 604 29.14 13.61 0.71
CA ARG A 604 28.69 14.77 1.51
C ARG A 604 28.29 15.93 0.61
N LYS A 605 29.09 16.25 -0.40
CA LYS A 605 28.81 17.31 -1.35
C LYS A 605 27.50 17.07 -2.13
N ALA A 606 27.22 15.83 -2.50
CA ALA A 606 25.96 15.44 -3.15
C ALA A 606 24.75 15.68 -2.23
N LEU A 607 24.83 15.28 -0.94
CA LEU A 607 23.73 15.50 0.02
C LEU A 607 23.59 16.98 0.40
N ASP A 608 24.66 17.77 0.44
CA ASP A 608 24.60 19.22 0.60
C ASP A 608 23.88 19.87 -0.60
N SER A 609 24.07 19.34 -1.82
CA SER A 609 23.35 19.76 -3.01
C SER A 609 21.85 19.38 -2.95
N VAL A 610 21.52 18.19 -2.44
CA VAL A 610 20.13 17.80 -2.16
C VAL A 610 19.49 18.81 -1.19
N LYS A 611 20.13 19.08 -0.07
CA LYS A 611 19.64 20.06 0.91
C LYS A 611 19.45 21.44 0.31
N LYS A 612 20.39 21.90 -0.50
CA LYS A 612 20.38 23.24 -1.11
C LYS A 612 19.31 23.38 -2.19
N PHE A 613 19.12 22.37 -3.05
CA PHE A 613 18.35 22.50 -4.27
C PHE A 613 17.01 21.74 -4.23
N LEU A 614 16.94 20.60 -3.56
CA LEU A 614 15.75 19.74 -3.54
C LEU A 614 14.92 19.86 -2.26
N ASP A 615 15.52 20.21 -1.14
CA ASP A 615 14.80 20.32 0.12
C ASP A 615 13.77 21.47 0.09
N CYS A 616 12.60 21.19 0.68
CA CYS A 616 11.55 22.19 0.88
C CYS A 616 10.78 21.91 2.19
N LYS A 617 9.79 22.75 2.49
CA LYS A 617 8.99 22.65 3.71
C LYS A 617 8.29 21.29 3.88
N TYR A 618 7.91 20.65 2.79
CA TYR A 618 7.04 19.47 2.77
C TYR A 618 7.76 18.17 2.38
N GLY A 619 9.09 18.20 2.28
CA GLY A 619 9.93 17.07 1.89
C GLY A 619 10.98 17.44 0.86
N ILE A 620 11.53 16.43 0.19
CA ILE A 620 12.55 16.58 -0.83
C ILE A 620 11.88 16.38 -2.19
N VAL A 621 11.93 17.39 -3.07
CA VAL A 621 11.36 17.29 -4.42
C VAL A 621 12.21 16.38 -5.30
N LEU A 622 11.57 15.74 -6.30
CA LEU A 622 12.21 14.76 -7.15
C LEU A 622 13.35 15.36 -7.99
N ASN A 623 13.14 16.53 -8.55
CA ASN A 623 14.12 17.23 -9.39
C ASN A 623 14.01 18.76 -9.24
N ASN A 624 15.03 19.48 -9.69
CA ASN A 624 15.04 20.94 -9.69
C ASN A 624 16.01 21.49 -10.77
N PRO A 625 15.68 22.59 -11.48
CA PRO A 625 14.34 23.19 -11.60
C PRO A 625 13.31 22.24 -12.21
N ALA A 626 12.02 22.51 -11.97
CA ALA A 626 10.95 21.81 -12.67
C ALA A 626 11.00 22.07 -14.19
N PHE A 627 10.50 21.12 -14.98
CA PHE A 627 10.33 21.31 -16.42
C PHE A 627 9.13 22.21 -16.67
N SER A 628 9.33 23.25 -17.47
CA SER A 628 8.30 24.23 -17.84
C SER A 628 7.65 23.96 -19.20
N GLU A 629 8.26 23.08 -20.00
CA GLU A 629 7.83 22.75 -21.36
C GLU A 629 7.78 21.22 -21.53
N TYR A 630 6.89 20.74 -22.41
CA TYR A 630 6.87 19.35 -22.80
C TYR A 630 8.03 19.02 -23.74
N LEU A 631 8.86 18.08 -23.34
CA LEU A 631 10.03 17.61 -24.08
C LEU A 631 9.88 16.11 -24.37
N VAL A 632 9.44 15.76 -25.57
CA VAL A 632 9.13 14.37 -25.94
C VAL A 632 10.30 13.40 -25.66
N HIS A 633 11.54 13.83 -25.88
CA HIS A 633 12.75 13.03 -25.64
C HIS A 633 13.11 12.81 -24.16
N MET A 634 12.45 13.53 -23.26
CA MET A 634 12.55 13.32 -21.81
C MET A 634 11.43 12.44 -21.28
N GLY A 635 10.37 12.25 -22.06
CA GLY A 635 9.24 11.42 -21.73
C GLY A 635 8.14 12.11 -20.93
N GLU A 636 7.31 11.29 -20.29
CA GLU A 636 6.08 11.71 -19.62
C GLU A 636 6.32 12.70 -18.47
N ILE A 637 7.47 12.65 -17.82
CA ILE A 637 7.83 13.53 -16.70
C ILE A 637 7.62 15.01 -17.03
N THR A 638 7.88 15.43 -18.25
CA THR A 638 7.74 16.82 -18.69
C THR A 638 6.31 17.21 -19.07
N SER A 639 5.37 16.25 -19.08
CA SER A 639 3.95 16.50 -19.34
C SER A 639 3.21 17.03 -18.11
N TYR A 640 3.75 16.82 -16.92
CA TYR A 640 3.13 17.26 -15.68
C TYR A 640 3.43 18.74 -15.40
N PRO A 641 2.47 19.48 -14.80
CA PRO A 641 2.74 20.85 -14.36
C PRO A 641 3.87 20.89 -13.32
N PRO A 642 4.66 21.99 -13.28
CA PRO A 642 5.72 22.17 -12.29
C PRO A 642 5.24 21.96 -10.85
N GLY A 643 6.01 21.19 -10.08
CA GLY A 643 5.72 20.87 -8.66
C GLY A 643 4.73 19.73 -8.46
N TYR A 644 4.26 19.07 -9.50
CA TYR A 644 3.32 17.94 -9.38
C TYR A 644 3.92 16.65 -9.92
N LYS A 645 3.54 15.54 -9.27
CA LYS A 645 3.98 14.20 -9.64
C LYS A 645 5.51 14.13 -9.78
N GLU A 646 5.99 13.50 -10.82
CA GLU A 646 7.43 13.35 -11.08
C GLU A 646 8.11 14.67 -11.54
N ASN A 647 7.36 15.68 -11.92
CA ASN A 647 7.93 16.99 -12.31
C ASN A 647 8.11 17.90 -11.08
N ALA A 648 9.17 17.70 -10.33
CA ALA A 648 9.52 18.45 -9.11
C ALA A 648 8.46 18.42 -7.98
N GLY A 649 7.58 17.41 -7.96
CA GLY A 649 6.80 17.09 -6.79
C GLY A 649 7.68 16.42 -5.72
N VAL A 650 7.20 16.39 -4.45
CA VAL A 650 7.75 15.53 -3.41
C VAL A 650 7.17 14.14 -3.62
N PHE A 651 7.93 13.25 -4.24
CA PHE A 651 7.57 11.86 -4.37
C PHE A 651 8.04 11.16 -3.10
N CYS A 652 7.10 10.85 -2.18
CA CYS A 652 7.45 10.46 -0.81
C CYS A 652 8.25 9.14 -0.74
N HIS A 653 8.14 8.29 -1.75
CA HIS A 653 8.80 7.00 -1.83
C HIS A 653 10.35 7.09 -1.83
N ASN A 654 10.93 8.10 -2.49
CA ASN A 654 12.37 8.24 -2.61
C ASN A 654 13.01 9.13 -1.52
N ASN A 655 12.21 9.83 -0.73
CA ASN A 655 12.73 10.63 0.38
C ASN A 655 13.50 9.78 1.41
N PRO A 656 13.04 8.57 1.80
CA PRO A 656 13.80 7.67 2.67
C PRO A 656 15.19 7.28 2.15
N TRP A 657 15.43 7.25 0.85
CA TRP A 657 16.77 6.98 0.32
C TRP A 657 17.78 8.04 0.75
N ILE A 658 17.35 9.30 0.81
CA ILE A 658 18.19 10.39 1.33
C ILE A 658 18.31 10.31 2.86
N MET A 659 17.25 9.93 3.58
CA MET A 659 17.33 9.69 5.03
C MET A 659 18.40 8.65 5.35
N ILE A 660 18.37 7.52 4.64
CA ILE A 660 19.37 6.44 4.77
C ILE A 660 20.77 6.96 4.40
N ALA A 661 20.91 7.69 3.30
CA ALA A 661 22.17 8.26 2.88
C ALA A 661 22.75 9.21 3.93
N GLU A 662 21.94 10.06 4.58
CA GLU A 662 22.38 10.92 5.68
C GLU A 662 22.85 10.11 6.89
N THR A 663 22.17 9.00 7.24
CA THR A 663 22.62 8.14 8.35
C THR A 663 23.94 7.45 8.03
N ILE A 664 24.19 7.06 6.78
CA ILE A 664 25.48 6.48 6.35
C ILE A 664 26.62 7.47 6.55
N LEU A 665 26.35 8.76 6.39
CA LEU A 665 27.30 9.85 6.68
C LEU A 665 27.27 10.37 8.12
N GLY A 666 26.49 9.75 9.02
CA GLY A 666 26.43 10.06 10.43
C GLY A 666 25.59 11.29 10.82
N ASN A 667 24.69 11.75 9.95
CA ASN A 667 23.87 12.94 10.16
C ASN A 667 22.42 12.60 10.56
N GLY A 668 22.23 12.15 11.81
CA GLY A 668 20.92 11.76 12.35
C GLY A 668 19.94 12.89 12.45
N ASN A 669 20.39 14.11 12.76
CA ASN A 669 19.53 15.29 12.81
C ASN A 669 18.83 15.54 11.47
N GLN A 670 19.58 15.53 10.37
CA GLN A 670 19.03 15.79 9.04
C GLN A 670 18.15 14.63 8.55
N ALA A 671 18.55 13.38 8.83
CA ALA A 671 17.74 12.22 8.49
C ALA A 671 16.36 12.25 9.14
N PHE A 672 16.30 12.58 10.43
CA PHE A 672 15.03 12.69 11.16
C PHE A 672 14.22 13.94 10.77
N GLU A 673 14.87 15.05 10.43
CA GLU A 673 14.19 16.23 9.89
C GLU A 673 13.43 15.88 8.60
N TYR A 674 14.06 15.16 7.66
CA TYR A 674 13.43 14.68 6.44
C TYR A 674 12.28 13.71 6.72
N TYR A 675 12.45 12.80 7.68
CA TYR A 675 11.39 11.88 8.11
C TYR A 675 10.15 12.63 8.56
N ARG A 676 10.28 13.62 9.42
CA ARG A 676 9.16 14.42 9.96
C ARG A 676 8.39 15.18 8.88
N LYS A 677 9.05 15.62 7.80
CA LYS A 677 8.43 16.42 6.74
C LYS A 677 7.35 15.67 5.96
N ILE A 678 7.47 14.34 5.85
CA ILE A 678 6.54 13.50 5.09
C ILE A 678 5.74 12.52 5.96
N CYS A 679 6.07 12.41 7.24
CA CYS A 679 5.39 11.49 8.15
C CYS A 679 4.02 12.05 8.57
N PRO A 680 2.91 11.34 8.27
CA PRO A 680 1.54 11.89 8.35
C PRO A 680 1.14 12.37 9.74
N SER A 681 1.56 11.70 10.82
CA SER A 681 1.22 12.12 12.20
C SER A 681 1.74 13.51 12.57
N TYR A 682 2.79 14.00 11.90
CA TYR A 682 3.30 15.37 12.08
C TYR A 682 2.57 16.40 11.20
N LEU A 683 1.71 15.95 10.30
CA LEU A 683 0.99 16.80 9.34
C LEU A 683 -0.50 16.96 9.69
N GLU A 684 -0.96 16.37 10.80
CA GLU A 684 -2.37 16.43 11.23
C GLU A 684 -2.89 17.87 11.39
N ASP A 685 -2.06 18.78 11.89
CA ASP A 685 -2.45 20.19 12.11
C ASP A 685 -2.73 20.97 10.80
N ILE A 686 -2.22 20.47 9.67
CA ILE A 686 -2.41 21.05 8.34
C ILE A 686 -3.28 20.17 7.43
N SER A 687 -4.18 19.37 7.98
CA SER A 687 -5.02 18.44 7.21
C SER A 687 -5.87 19.12 6.14
N ASP A 688 -6.25 20.37 6.31
CA ASP A 688 -6.94 21.20 5.31
C ASP A 688 -6.08 21.51 4.08
N LEU A 689 -4.77 21.59 4.24
CA LEU A 689 -3.79 21.73 3.15
C LEU A 689 -3.36 20.37 2.62
N HIS A 690 -2.95 19.46 3.53
CA HIS A 690 -2.42 18.14 3.17
C HIS A 690 -3.48 17.22 2.53
N LYS A 691 -4.71 17.31 2.99
CA LYS A 691 -5.95 16.68 2.51
C LYS A 691 -6.06 15.17 2.67
N THR A 692 -4.98 14.41 2.51
CA THR A 692 -5.00 12.96 2.71
C THR A 692 -5.03 12.62 4.20
N GLU A 693 -5.27 11.36 4.51
CA GLU A 693 -5.42 10.84 5.86
C GLU A 693 -4.17 11.14 6.71
N PRO A 694 -4.33 11.62 7.96
CA PRO A 694 -3.19 11.92 8.83
C PRO A 694 -2.56 10.68 9.48
N TYR A 695 -3.11 9.48 9.24
CA TYR A 695 -2.63 8.23 9.81
C TYR A 695 -1.89 7.32 8.81
N VAL A 696 -1.80 7.69 7.52
CA VAL A 696 -1.08 6.90 6.51
C VAL A 696 -0.28 7.79 5.57
N TYR A 697 0.83 7.25 5.06
CA TYR A 697 1.66 7.94 4.08
C TYR A 697 0.95 8.11 2.76
N SER A 698 1.21 9.24 2.12
CA SER A 698 0.83 9.54 0.74
C SER A 698 1.96 9.16 -0.23
N GLN A 699 1.61 8.92 -1.49
CA GLN A 699 2.59 8.69 -2.55
C GLN A 699 3.35 9.98 -2.87
N MET A 700 2.62 11.11 -2.98
CA MET A 700 3.19 12.38 -3.37
C MET A 700 2.57 13.56 -2.61
N ILE A 701 3.38 14.62 -2.48
CA ILE A 701 2.97 15.92 -1.97
C ILE A 701 3.39 16.96 -3.02
N ALA A 702 2.52 17.93 -3.30
CA ALA A 702 2.82 19.04 -4.21
C ALA A 702 4.06 19.80 -3.73
N GLY A 703 5.06 19.90 -4.61
CA GLY A 703 6.36 20.50 -4.35
C GLY A 703 6.34 22.03 -4.28
N LYS A 704 7.52 22.63 -4.10
CA LYS A 704 7.68 24.09 -3.95
C LYS A 704 7.23 24.92 -5.13
N ASP A 705 7.26 24.32 -6.35
CA ASP A 705 6.89 25.00 -7.59
C ASP A 705 5.41 24.81 -7.96
N ALA A 706 4.65 24.06 -7.16
CA ALA A 706 3.24 23.83 -7.38
C ALA A 706 2.38 25.05 -7.01
N TYR A 707 1.20 25.16 -7.60
CA TYR A 707 0.23 26.20 -7.26
C TYR A 707 -0.25 26.11 -5.79
N ARG A 708 -0.36 24.88 -5.25
CA ARG A 708 -0.69 24.62 -3.83
C ARG A 708 0.37 23.72 -3.21
N PRO A 709 1.54 24.24 -2.82
CA PRO A 709 2.57 23.43 -2.17
C PRO A 709 2.06 22.81 -0.88
N GLY A 710 2.33 21.52 -0.68
CA GLY A 710 1.92 20.79 0.52
C GLY A 710 0.62 19.99 0.37
N GLU A 711 -0.12 20.13 -0.73
CA GLU A 711 -1.29 19.27 -1.01
C GLU A 711 -0.83 17.86 -1.40
N ALA A 712 -1.27 16.84 -0.65
CA ALA A 712 -0.92 15.45 -0.91
C ALA A 712 -1.99 14.72 -1.73
N LYS A 713 -1.57 13.63 -2.39
CA LYS A 713 -2.40 12.74 -3.20
C LYS A 713 -1.99 11.28 -3.05
N ASN A 714 -2.91 10.39 -3.40
CA ASN A 714 -2.70 8.94 -3.49
C ASN A 714 -2.14 8.37 -2.17
N SER A 715 -2.97 8.39 -1.14
CA SER A 715 -2.66 7.76 0.14
C SER A 715 -2.74 6.23 0.05
N TRP A 716 -2.18 5.54 1.02
CA TRP A 716 -2.20 4.10 1.25
C TRP A 716 -1.26 3.28 0.37
N LEU A 717 -1.57 3.07 -0.90
CA LEU A 717 -0.86 2.10 -1.75
C LEU A 717 0.40 2.72 -2.36
N THR A 718 1.45 2.75 -1.56
CA THR A 718 2.73 3.35 -1.95
C THR A 718 3.89 2.66 -1.22
N GLY A 719 5.00 2.49 -1.90
CA GLY A 719 6.26 2.03 -1.30
C GLY A 719 6.83 2.99 -0.24
N THR A 720 6.24 4.18 -0.13
CA THR A 720 6.59 5.15 0.93
C THR A 720 6.48 4.52 2.33
N ALA A 721 5.44 3.73 2.59
CA ALA A 721 5.25 3.09 3.90
C ALA A 721 6.39 2.13 4.25
N ALA A 722 6.74 1.22 3.33
CA ALA A 722 7.81 0.25 3.54
C ALA A 722 9.18 0.92 3.68
N TRP A 723 9.49 1.88 2.80
CA TRP A 723 10.77 2.59 2.85
C TRP A 723 10.92 3.49 4.07
N ASN A 724 9.83 4.13 4.54
CA ASN A 724 9.89 4.90 5.80
C ASN A 724 10.06 3.98 7.02
N PHE A 725 9.37 2.82 7.04
CA PHE A 725 9.60 1.84 8.11
C PHE A 725 11.03 1.31 8.09
N TYR A 726 11.57 1.00 6.92
CA TYR A 726 12.95 0.55 6.73
C TYR A 726 13.96 1.63 7.17
N ALA A 727 13.76 2.87 6.75
CA ALA A 727 14.64 3.98 7.12
C ALA A 727 14.62 4.28 8.62
N ILE A 728 13.43 4.36 9.23
CA ILE A 728 13.32 4.67 10.65
C ILE A 728 13.81 3.51 11.53
N SER A 729 13.39 2.27 11.26
CA SER A 729 13.72 1.13 12.12
C SER A 729 15.16 0.67 11.98
N GLN A 730 15.67 0.59 10.74
CA GLN A 730 16.97 -0.03 10.46
C GLN A 730 18.11 0.98 10.36
N TYR A 731 17.85 2.25 10.06
CA TYR A 731 18.91 3.23 9.84
C TYR A 731 18.91 4.38 10.86
N ILE A 732 17.77 4.98 11.16
CA ILE A 732 17.71 6.04 12.17
C ILE A 732 17.78 5.41 13.58
N LEU A 733 16.88 4.48 13.90
CA LEU A 733 16.93 3.72 15.16
C LEU A 733 18.06 2.67 15.14
N GLY A 734 18.49 2.27 13.95
CA GLY A 734 19.69 1.50 13.70
C GLY A 734 19.65 0.02 14.10
N ILE A 735 18.46 -0.60 14.14
CA ILE A 735 18.29 -2.01 14.49
C ILE A 735 18.11 -2.83 13.22
N ARG A 736 19.20 -3.38 12.69
CA ARG A 736 19.23 -4.07 11.41
C ARG A 736 19.40 -5.58 11.55
N PRO A 737 18.51 -6.40 10.95
CA PRO A 737 18.74 -7.83 10.77
C PRO A 737 20.00 -8.10 9.94
N ASP A 738 20.76 -9.10 10.34
CA ASP A 738 21.89 -9.61 9.57
C ASP A 738 21.92 -11.14 9.62
N TYR A 739 22.78 -11.77 8.82
CA TYR A 739 22.88 -13.23 8.73
C TYR A 739 23.15 -13.90 10.07
N HIS A 740 23.92 -13.27 10.95
CA HIS A 740 24.39 -13.84 12.22
C HIS A 740 23.74 -13.22 13.46
N GLY A 741 22.96 -12.15 13.32
CA GLY A 741 22.38 -11.47 14.48
C GLY A 741 21.73 -10.13 14.13
N LEU A 742 21.62 -9.26 15.15
CA LEU A 742 21.15 -7.88 14.98
C LEU A 742 22.33 -6.92 15.03
N ILE A 743 22.50 -6.13 13.99
CA ILE A 743 23.39 -4.96 14.01
C ILE A 743 22.65 -3.83 14.72
N ILE A 744 23.32 -3.22 15.70
CA ILE A 744 22.79 -2.07 16.42
C ILE A 744 23.74 -0.87 16.18
N ASP A 745 23.29 0.05 15.35
CA ASP A 745 24.07 1.22 14.89
C ASP A 745 23.15 2.44 14.73
N PRO A 746 22.63 2.97 15.85
CA PRO A 746 21.74 4.12 15.83
C PRO A 746 22.40 5.36 15.21
N CYS A 747 21.61 6.07 14.39
CA CYS A 747 21.97 7.40 13.90
C CYS A 747 20.80 8.36 14.15
N ILE A 748 20.67 8.78 15.41
CA ILE A 748 19.54 9.52 15.96
C ILE A 748 19.82 11.03 16.07
N PRO A 749 18.80 11.86 16.26
CA PRO A 749 19.00 13.26 16.66
C PRO A 749 19.83 13.38 17.95
N GLN A 750 20.75 14.34 17.97
CA GLN A 750 21.66 14.55 19.10
C GLN A 750 20.95 14.86 20.42
N GLU A 751 19.77 15.47 20.34
CA GLU A 751 18.94 15.84 21.49
C GLU A 751 18.26 14.62 22.17
N TRP A 752 18.20 13.47 21.53
CA TRP A 752 17.58 12.28 22.12
C TRP A 752 18.49 11.66 23.18
N ASP A 753 17.99 11.55 24.40
CA ASP A 753 18.75 11.04 25.55
C ASP A 753 18.60 9.54 25.73
N ASN A 754 17.37 9.06 25.54
CA ASN A 754 16.98 7.68 25.84
C ASN A 754 15.84 7.23 24.89
N LEU A 755 15.95 6.00 24.45
CA LEU A 755 14.95 5.31 23.65
C LEU A 755 14.88 3.85 24.08
N LYS A 756 13.68 3.30 24.22
CA LYS A 756 13.47 1.88 24.41
C LYS A 756 12.81 1.28 23.19
N LEU A 757 13.12 0.02 22.93
CA LEU A 757 12.61 -0.71 21.77
C LEU A 757 12.49 -2.18 22.14
N THR A 758 11.38 -2.79 21.72
CA THR A 758 11.20 -4.26 21.76
C THR A 758 11.18 -4.79 20.34
N ARG A 759 12.01 -5.80 20.08
CA ARG A 759 12.15 -6.43 18.76
C ARG A 759 12.07 -7.95 18.90
N MET A 760 11.10 -8.56 18.25
CA MET A 760 11.13 -10.01 18.05
C MET A 760 11.94 -10.33 16.80
N PHE A 761 12.95 -11.17 16.92
CA PHE A 761 13.84 -11.55 15.85
C PHE A 761 14.19 -13.04 15.94
N ARG A 762 13.81 -13.82 14.92
CA ARG A 762 14.06 -15.27 14.85
C ARG A 762 13.65 -16.00 16.13
N ASN A 763 12.41 -15.82 16.56
CA ASN A 763 11.79 -16.41 17.76
C ASN A 763 12.47 -16.01 19.09
N LYS A 764 13.18 -14.90 19.12
CA LYS A 764 13.80 -14.35 20.33
C LYS A 764 13.34 -12.91 20.52
N THR A 765 13.09 -12.51 21.76
CA THR A 765 12.72 -11.14 22.12
C THR A 765 13.96 -10.38 22.57
N PHE A 766 14.11 -9.16 22.09
CA PHE A 766 15.18 -8.25 22.47
C PHE A 766 14.56 -6.95 23.00
N HIS A 767 14.79 -6.65 24.29
CA HIS A 767 14.46 -5.39 24.94
C HIS A 767 15.69 -4.48 24.87
N ILE A 768 15.68 -3.54 23.96
CA ILE A 768 16.86 -2.71 23.63
C ILE A 768 16.66 -1.33 24.25
N GLN A 769 17.63 -0.89 25.06
CA GLN A 769 17.68 0.47 25.60
C GLN A 769 18.89 1.19 25.02
N ILE A 770 18.64 2.30 24.33
CA ILE A 770 19.68 3.17 23.75
C ILE A 770 19.81 4.39 24.64
N LEU A 771 21.03 4.64 25.15
CA LEU A 771 21.39 5.77 26.00
C LEU A 771 22.38 6.68 25.27
N ASN A 772 22.12 7.97 25.22
CA ASN A 772 22.92 8.99 24.53
C ASN A 772 23.36 10.17 25.45
N PRO A 773 24.13 9.90 26.52
CA PRO A 773 24.57 10.97 27.42
C PRO A 773 25.54 11.94 26.76
N SER A 774 26.27 11.48 25.74
CA SER A 774 27.26 12.28 25.01
C SER A 774 26.65 13.17 23.92
N LYS A 775 25.32 13.11 23.70
CA LYS A 775 24.62 13.92 22.69
C LYS A 775 25.24 13.79 21.29
N VAL A 776 25.59 12.58 20.88
CA VAL A 776 26.11 12.29 19.54
C VAL A 776 24.99 11.81 18.63
N SER A 777 25.10 12.06 17.32
CA SER A 777 24.14 11.49 16.37
C SER A 777 24.43 10.00 16.11
N ARG A 778 25.70 9.58 16.12
CA ARG A 778 26.12 8.22 15.82
C ARG A 778 27.41 7.88 16.58
N GLY A 779 27.60 6.61 16.83
CA GLY A 779 28.78 6.06 17.49
C GLY A 779 28.36 5.20 18.68
N VAL A 780 28.51 3.88 18.53
CA VAL A 780 28.27 2.93 19.61
C VAL A 780 29.55 2.76 20.39
N LYS A 781 29.51 3.19 21.64
CA LYS A 781 30.65 3.06 22.56
C LYS A 781 30.69 1.70 23.24
N GLU A 782 29.53 1.18 23.63
CA GLU A 782 29.41 -0.09 24.34
C GLU A 782 28.04 -0.70 24.07
N ILE A 783 28.01 -2.03 23.91
CA ILE A 783 26.78 -2.83 23.93
C ILE A 783 26.93 -3.93 24.97
N THR A 784 25.89 -4.12 25.79
CA THR A 784 25.78 -5.29 26.68
C THR A 784 24.58 -6.13 26.31
N LEU A 785 24.72 -7.43 26.26
CA LEU A 785 23.67 -8.44 26.10
C LEU A 785 23.55 -9.22 27.42
N ASN A 786 22.41 -9.15 28.10
CA ASN A 786 22.15 -9.83 29.36
C ASN A 786 23.25 -9.54 30.43
N GLY A 787 23.76 -8.31 30.45
CA GLY A 787 24.81 -7.87 31.37
C GLY A 787 26.23 -8.20 30.92
N GLN A 788 26.44 -8.91 29.81
CA GLN A 788 27.74 -9.22 29.24
C GLN A 788 28.09 -8.25 28.11
N THR A 789 29.23 -7.58 28.16
CA THR A 789 29.71 -6.71 27.07
C THR A 789 30.03 -7.54 25.81
N ILE A 790 29.59 -7.06 24.66
CA ILE A 790 29.91 -7.62 23.33
C ILE A 790 30.90 -6.73 22.58
N GLU A 791 31.75 -7.36 21.78
CA GLU A 791 32.68 -6.65 20.91
C GLU A 791 31.97 -6.20 19.63
N GLY A 792 32.18 -4.94 19.25
CA GLY A 792 31.54 -4.35 18.06
C GLY A 792 30.07 -3.98 18.27
N ASN A 793 29.34 -3.91 17.18
CA ASN A 793 27.93 -3.47 17.16
C ASN A 793 26.93 -4.54 16.69
N MET A 794 27.35 -5.80 16.58
CA MET A 794 26.47 -6.93 16.26
C MET A 794 26.16 -7.74 17.53
N VAL A 795 24.89 -7.92 17.81
CA VAL A 795 24.39 -8.85 18.86
C VAL A 795 24.24 -10.23 18.24
N PRO A 796 25.16 -11.20 18.57
CA PRO A 796 25.14 -12.52 17.93
C PRO A 796 23.96 -13.35 18.43
N LEU A 797 23.24 -14.01 17.52
CA LEU A 797 22.15 -14.94 17.90
C LEU A 797 22.62 -16.14 18.74
N THR A 798 23.87 -16.55 18.57
CA THR A 798 24.47 -17.67 19.33
C THR A 798 24.63 -17.34 20.83
N MET A 799 24.67 -16.07 21.21
CA MET A 799 24.71 -15.61 22.59
C MET A 799 23.34 -15.24 23.15
N ALA A 800 22.33 -15.14 22.31
CA ALA A 800 21.00 -14.69 22.69
C ALA A 800 20.15 -15.84 23.28
N LYS A 801 19.42 -15.54 24.35
CA LYS A 801 18.40 -16.40 24.98
C LYS A 801 17.05 -16.21 24.27
N GLU A 802 15.97 -16.78 24.81
CA GLU A 802 14.59 -16.54 24.35
C GLU A 802 14.18 -15.08 24.62
N ASP A 803 14.53 -14.55 25.78
CA ASP A 803 14.30 -13.18 26.21
C ASP A 803 15.63 -12.49 26.57
N ASN A 804 15.85 -11.29 26.05
CA ASN A 804 17.15 -10.61 26.09
C ASN A 804 17.04 -9.15 26.47
N GLU A 805 17.88 -8.73 27.40
CA GLU A 805 18.13 -7.31 27.68
C GLU A 805 19.37 -6.83 26.92
N VAL A 806 19.22 -5.76 26.14
CA VAL A 806 20.32 -5.12 25.41
C VAL A 806 20.43 -3.66 25.83
N LYS A 807 21.58 -3.25 26.32
CA LYS A 807 21.87 -1.85 26.62
C LYS A 807 22.92 -1.33 25.66
N VAL A 808 22.66 -0.19 25.07
CA VAL A 808 23.49 0.47 24.06
C VAL A 808 23.88 1.85 24.57
N LEU A 809 25.15 2.11 24.70
CA LEU A 809 25.67 3.42 25.07
C LEU A 809 26.30 4.07 23.85
N LEU A 810 25.82 5.25 23.49
CA LEU A 810 26.40 6.09 22.44
C LEU A 810 27.47 7.04 23.04
N GLY A 811 28.55 7.30 22.27
CA GLY A 811 29.60 8.17 22.67
C GLY A 811 30.83 8.23 21.77
#